data_8a7b4c615414db94b4979c7d307356c1
#
_entry.id   8a7b4c615414db94b4979c7d307356c1
#
_cell.length_a   1.000
_cell.length_b   1.000
_cell.length_c   1.000
_cell.angle_alpha   90.00
_cell.angle_beta   90.00
_cell.angle_gamma   90.00
#
_symmetry.space_group_name_H-M   'P 1'
#
loop_
_entity.id
_entity.type
_entity.pdbx_description
1 polymer ?
#
loop_
_entity_poly.entity_id
_entity_poly.type
_entity_poly.pdbx_seq_one_letter_code
_entity_poly.pdbx_strand_id
1 'polypeptide(L)'
;MAYDPRKSRLILSASFFVKLGAIISIPMFFLINIIRVYFRSVLLSQPLEKGELLRVNDLSTTDLLFVYSIACLIVGIFIFALYRNLGDINAGAEGSRRFATLRELKKEYKIVPDRQKMFDGVGGFPISHFYKPVFKKEFPYVTRKGFLLIETGEANNQVLAPTRGGKGENIIKQYFDVLSRARDKASLVINDMKGELALACSAIFTKRGYRVLILNFIRPELGSIQINPLDDIRDAYEDALKHRKYLEDGQWKEYADIEDEEERVRVERDIRSGMVQEEIDAGVAVDLTSALCAQLIPQRKNSSGDDFWINSPRSLMAALILYICDVNLRKAIYLDEAAAEKYRAKVTLYTTAITLNHLGGSYEEKKKKVGMGVDKFNLLDKTFTKLPEGHPAKNEYSTSKFAGEAPQTRAGIFSGCANALTLFMKPSIAKITAKSTFRMEDLGFGDEPIALFMIMPEADKTYHALSSLYTSMIYQVLTRRCLTAPGQRCPRNVKFVLDEKGQMVPIENYSAMCSMGLGKGIDFMQALQDDNQLEDLYGREKANIIRQGMSNEFFIISKDKDTTERVSKEIGHTQIYTRTRGPGGSEGHVKRRRLLEADELAELMEGEAIVLRVTKRKDRKGRKIRPRPIFNTGKTMMPYAWKELPEFTSRDRFFEELPLDQSYKSIILGDLMLDKEIDNNPPSYTPGPMLAEITDPPIEKETQPDDRGRPLFTEEGPTEEKAQGGVVQTGDYPWEDVVFRRQLKLLLPEALYDLMLKRRSEQNLRHILKKLVSDGTIQQADMEATMQLYFAPEGGRRAVT
;
A
#
# COMPACT_ATOMS: atom_id res chain seq x y z
N MET A 1 -2.31 -32.24 34.48
CA MET A 1 -3.27 -31.91 33.42
C MET A 1 -2.51 -31.21 32.33
N ALA A 2 -2.53 -31.73 31.11
CA ALA A 2 -1.92 -31.05 29.97
C ALA A 2 -2.52 -29.66 29.78
N TYR A 3 -1.70 -28.69 29.43
CA TYR A 3 -2.16 -27.33 29.12
C TYR A 3 -3.04 -27.38 27.86
N ASP A 4 -4.28 -26.90 27.97
CA ASP A 4 -5.18 -26.74 26.83
C ASP A 4 -5.40 -25.23 26.60
N PRO A 5 -4.79 -24.65 25.55
CA PRO A 5 -4.93 -23.22 25.24
C PRO A 5 -6.36 -22.81 24.90
N ARG A 6 -7.22 -23.78 24.54
CA ARG A 6 -8.62 -23.55 24.19
C ARG A 6 -9.52 -23.37 25.41
N LYS A 7 -9.11 -23.90 26.58
CA LYS A 7 -9.82 -23.63 27.81
C LYS A 7 -9.43 -22.26 28.32
N SER A 8 -10.32 -21.27 28.11
CA SER A 8 -10.18 -19.98 28.75
C SER A 8 -9.90 -20.20 30.23
N ARG A 9 -8.76 -19.75 30.72
CA ARG A 9 -8.44 -19.78 32.13
C ARG A 9 -9.64 -19.24 32.92
N LEU A 10 -10.11 -20.00 33.87
CA LEU A 10 -10.97 -19.48 34.91
C LEU A 10 -10.23 -18.31 35.54
N ILE A 11 -10.57 -17.07 35.10
CA ILE A 11 -10.10 -15.87 35.78
C ILE A 11 -10.85 -15.87 37.07
N LEU A 12 -10.19 -16.31 38.13
CA LEU A 12 -10.73 -16.27 39.49
C LEU A 12 -10.81 -14.79 39.89
N SER A 13 -11.84 -14.10 39.41
CA SER A 13 -12.14 -12.72 39.77
C SER A 13 -12.74 -12.67 41.17
N ALA A 14 -12.61 -11.54 41.86
CA ALA A 14 -13.31 -11.32 43.16
C ALA A 14 -14.80 -11.66 43.03
N SER A 15 -15.42 -11.34 41.89
CA SER A 15 -16.82 -11.71 41.60
C SER A 15 -17.08 -13.23 41.56
N PHE A 16 -16.10 -14.05 41.17
CA PHE A 16 -16.22 -15.49 41.21
C PHE A 16 -16.21 -15.99 42.64
N PHE A 17 -15.29 -15.47 43.48
CA PHE A 17 -15.24 -15.84 44.88
C PHE A 17 -16.49 -15.44 45.65
N VAL A 18 -17.03 -14.26 45.39
CA VAL A 18 -18.31 -13.82 45.97
C VAL A 18 -19.46 -14.75 45.59
N LYS A 19 -19.56 -15.13 44.30
CA LYS A 19 -20.60 -16.06 43.83
C LYS A 19 -20.44 -17.46 44.44
N LEU A 20 -19.19 -17.94 44.50
CA LEU A 20 -18.86 -19.22 45.14
C LEU A 20 -19.25 -19.18 46.62
N GLY A 21 -18.97 -18.06 47.30
CA GLY A 21 -19.36 -17.83 48.68
C GLY A 21 -20.87 -17.89 48.89
N ALA A 22 -21.60 -17.20 48.05
CA ALA A 22 -23.07 -17.21 48.12
C ALA A 22 -23.65 -18.64 47.89
N ILE A 23 -23.03 -19.44 47.00
CA ILE A 23 -23.47 -20.84 46.75
C ILE A 23 -23.17 -21.73 47.96
N ILE A 24 -21.96 -21.56 48.55
CA ILE A 24 -21.52 -22.41 49.69
C ILE A 24 -22.23 -22.01 51.01
N SER A 25 -22.65 -20.73 51.13
CA SER A 25 -23.34 -20.24 52.35
C SER A 25 -24.63 -20.97 52.62
N ILE A 26 -25.37 -21.44 51.60
CA ILE A 26 -26.65 -22.14 51.73
C ILE A 26 -26.48 -23.50 52.40
N PRO A 27 -25.67 -24.47 51.90
CA PRO A 27 -25.47 -25.72 52.58
C PRO A 27 -24.79 -25.56 53.93
N MET A 28 -23.91 -24.55 54.12
CA MET A 28 -23.29 -24.29 55.40
C MET A 28 -24.29 -23.79 56.43
N PHE A 29 -25.26 -22.98 56.03
CA PHE A 29 -26.38 -22.57 56.91
C PHE A 29 -27.15 -23.81 57.46
N PHE A 30 -27.52 -24.74 56.57
CA PHE A 30 -28.20 -25.96 56.97
C PHE A 30 -27.34 -26.84 57.87
N LEU A 31 -26.04 -26.97 57.58
CA LEU A 31 -25.10 -27.72 58.40
C LEU A 31 -24.98 -27.14 59.83
N ILE A 32 -24.88 -25.83 59.99
CA ILE A 32 -24.78 -25.16 61.30
C ILE A 32 -26.10 -25.33 62.03
N ASN A 33 -27.24 -25.26 61.31
CA ASN A 33 -28.54 -25.48 61.96
C ASN A 33 -28.67 -26.93 62.45
N ILE A 34 -28.25 -27.91 61.70
CA ILE A 34 -28.22 -29.33 62.12
C ILE A 34 -27.31 -29.47 63.35
N ILE A 35 -26.15 -28.94 63.38
CA ILE A 35 -25.24 -28.97 64.53
C ILE A 35 -25.89 -28.28 65.74
N ARG A 36 -26.56 -27.19 65.60
CA ARG A 36 -27.27 -26.48 66.65
C ARG A 36 -28.39 -27.33 67.26
N VAL A 37 -29.23 -27.92 66.41
CA VAL A 37 -30.32 -28.75 66.85
C VAL A 37 -29.81 -30.00 67.60
N TYR A 38 -28.74 -30.61 67.06
CA TYR A 38 -28.07 -31.77 67.70
C TYR A 38 -27.48 -31.35 69.07
N PHE A 39 -26.76 -30.24 69.18
CA PHE A 39 -26.24 -29.75 70.48
C PHE A 39 -27.34 -29.41 71.45
N ARG A 40 -28.44 -28.82 71.00
CA ARG A 40 -29.59 -28.53 71.85
C ARG A 40 -30.23 -29.82 72.38
N SER A 41 -30.37 -30.80 71.54
CA SER A 41 -30.89 -32.15 71.95
C SER A 41 -30.00 -32.82 72.97
N VAL A 42 -28.68 -32.73 72.79
CA VAL A 42 -27.72 -33.32 73.74
C VAL A 42 -27.70 -32.59 75.10
N LEU A 43 -27.69 -31.25 75.07
CA LEU A 43 -27.60 -30.41 76.25
C LEU A 43 -28.91 -30.38 77.10
N LEU A 44 -30.07 -30.46 76.43
CA LEU A 44 -31.39 -30.40 77.09
C LEU A 44 -32.07 -31.74 77.26
N SER A 45 -31.35 -32.82 76.85
CA SER A 45 -31.87 -34.23 76.93
C SER A 45 -33.25 -34.43 76.30
N GLN A 46 -33.58 -33.62 75.25
CA GLN A 46 -34.82 -33.66 74.48
C GLN A 46 -34.71 -34.65 73.31
N PRO A 47 -35.70 -35.51 73.04
CA PRO A 47 -35.64 -36.45 71.92
C PRO A 47 -35.74 -35.68 70.59
N LEU A 48 -34.89 -36.06 69.64
CA LEU A 48 -34.91 -35.51 68.29
C LEU A 48 -36.10 -36.07 67.50
N GLU A 49 -37.01 -35.15 67.06
CA GLU A 49 -38.09 -35.53 66.12
C GLU A 49 -37.58 -35.68 64.70
N LYS A 50 -38.11 -36.71 63.99
CA LYS A 50 -37.73 -36.93 62.60
C LYS A 50 -38.19 -35.80 61.71
N GLY A 51 -37.25 -35.05 61.17
CA GLY A 51 -37.49 -33.86 60.29
C GLY A 51 -37.18 -32.52 60.91
N GLU A 52 -36.95 -32.38 62.23
CA GLU A 52 -36.62 -31.11 62.93
C GLU A 52 -35.26 -30.59 62.46
N LEU A 53 -34.35 -31.43 62.07
CA LEU A 53 -33.01 -31.10 61.54
C LEU A 53 -33.05 -30.17 60.25
N LEU A 54 -34.16 -30.24 59.52
CA LEU A 54 -34.32 -29.49 58.26
C LEU A 54 -35.38 -28.38 58.37
N ARG A 55 -36.11 -28.30 59.55
CA ARG A 55 -37.09 -27.24 59.76
C ARG A 55 -36.42 -25.94 60.10
N VAL A 56 -36.63 -24.92 59.27
CA VAL A 56 -36.11 -23.54 59.45
C VAL A 56 -37.17 -22.65 60.13
N ASN A 57 -38.45 -23.04 60.12
CA ASN A 57 -39.58 -22.21 60.54
C ASN A 57 -39.65 -22.00 62.08
N ASP A 58 -38.93 -22.78 62.89
CA ASP A 58 -38.97 -22.65 64.38
C ASP A 58 -37.82 -21.82 64.95
N LEU A 59 -37.05 -21.16 64.06
CA LEU A 59 -35.96 -20.27 64.49
C LEU A 59 -36.48 -18.86 64.81
N SER A 60 -36.15 -18.38 66.00
CA SER A 60 -36.35 -16.96 66.29
C SER A 60 -35.48 -16.09 65.35
N THR A 61 -35.90 -14.84 65.13
CA THR A 61 -35.17 -13.95 64.20
C THR A 61 -33.70 -13.73 64.68
N THR A 62 -33.44 -13.79 65.98
CA THR A 62 -32.12 -13.69 66.59
C THR A 62 -31.26 -14.95 66.31
N ASP A 63 -31.86 -16.12 66.44
CA ASP A 63 -31.18 -17.38 66.15
C ASP A 63 -30.86 -17.55 64.68
N LEU A 64 -31.73 -17.13 63.81
CA LEU A 64 -31.53 -17.14 62.37
C LEU A 64 -30.36 -16.22 61.95
N LEU A 65 -30.32 -15.02 62.53
CA LEU A 65 -29.22 -14.08 62.33
C LEU A 65 -27.87 -14.63 62.88
N PHE A 66 -27.88 -15.27 64.01
CA PHE A 66 -26.69 -15.86 64.61
C PHE A 66 -26.11 -17.02 63.75
N VAL A 67 -26.97 -17.99 63.39
CA VAL A 67 -26.56 -19.13 62.51
C VAL A 67 -26.04 -18.60 61.18
N TYR A 68 -26.74 -17.64 60.60
CA TYR A 68 -26.35 -17.06 59.33
C TYR A 68 -25.03 -16.30 59.43
N SER A 69 -24.79 -15.55 60.46
CA SER A 69 -23.56 -14.81 60.72
C SER A 69 -22.34 -15.74 60.87
N ILE A 70 -22.49 -16.83 61.59
CA ILE A 70 -21.43 -17.85 61.74
C ILE A 70 -21.18 -18.57 60.38
N ALA A 71 -22.24 -18.90 59.64
CA ALA A 71 -22.07 -19.48 58.29
C ALA A 71 -21.31 -18.52 57.35
N CYS A 72 -21.67 -17.25 57.34
CA CYS A 72 -20.98 -16.24 56.55
C CYS A 72 -19.52 -16.06 57.01
N LEU A 73 -19.23 -16.09 58.31
CA LEU A 73 -17.88 -15.99 58.83
C LEU A 73 -17.00 -17.15 58.41
N ILE A 74 -17.46 -18.37 58.56
CA ILE A 74 -16.71 -19.61 58.16
C ILE A 74 -16.49 -19.60 56.64
N VAL A 75 -17.52 -19.30 55.86
CA VAL A 75 -17.41 -19.23 54.38
C VAL A 75 -16.50 -18.09 53.99
N GLY A 76 -16.54 -16.92 54.68
CA GLY A 76 -15.65 -15.79 54.46
C GLY A 76 -14.17 -16.13 54.69
N ILE A 77 -13.87 -16.80 55.82
CA ILE A 77 -12.49 -17.29 56.13
C ILE A 77 -12.03 -18.29 55.09
N PHE A 78 -12.88 -19.24 54.71
CA PHE A 78 -12.54 -20.25 53.68
C PHE A 78 -12.26 -19.59 52.32
N ILE A 79 -13.10 -18.67 51.93
CA ILE A 79 -12.92 -17.92 50.66
C ILE A 79 -11.70 -17.03 50.70
N PHE A 80 -11.44 -16.35 51.84
CA PHE A 80 -10.24 -15.54 52.04
C PHE A 80 -8.98 -16.41 51.95
N ALA A 81 -8.97 -17.59 52.54
CA ALA A 81 -7.89 -18.55 52.44
C ALA A 81 -7.68 -19.04 51.00
N LEU A 82 -8.77 -19.33 50.26
CA LEU A 82 -8.72 -19.67 48.83
C LEU A 82 -8.21 -18.52 48.02
N TYR A 83 -8.70 -17.30 48.25
CA TYR A 83 -8.24 -16.08 47.56
C TYR A 83 -6.75 -15.84 47.77
N ARG A 84 -6.27 -15.95 49.03
CA ARG A 84 -4.85 -15.79 49.37
C ARG A 84 -3.97 -16.84 48.70
N ASN A 85 -4.40 -18.11 48.68
CA ASN A 85 -3.60 -19.20 48.07
C ASN A 85 -3.69 -19.25 46.55
N LEU A 86 -4.75 -18.75 45.93
CA LEU A 86 -4.95 -18.75 44.47
C LEU A 86 -4.73 -17.35 43.83
N GLY A 87 -4.72 -16.28 44.64
CA GLY A 87 -4.56 -14.91 44.17
C GLY A 87 -3.19 -14.67 43.52
N ASP A 88 -2.13 -15.22 44.08
CA ASP A 88 -0.75 -15.08 43.59
C ASP A 88 -0.53 -15.80 42.25
N ILE A 89 -1.30 -16.84 41.94
CA ILE A 89 -1.23 -17.55 40.66
C ILE A 89 -1.70 -16.64 39.50
N ASN A 90 -2.54 -15.65 39.80
CA ASN A 90 -3.09 -14.72 38.79
C ASN A 90 -2.35 -13.39 38.70
N ALA A 91 -1.29 -13.18 39.46
CA ALA A 91 -0.52 -11.94 39.49
C ALA A 91 0.10 -11.55 38.14
N GLY A 92 0.25 -12.52 37.22
CA GLY A 92 0.74 -12.27 35.85
C GLY A 92 2.20 -11.88 35.80
N ALA A 93 2.97 -12.10 36.85
CA ALA A 93 4.39 -11.77 36.97
C ALA A 93 5.24 -12.39 35.86
N GLU A 94 4.93 -13.62 35.49
CA GLU A 94 5.65 -14.39 34.44
C GLU A 94 5.00 -14.26 33.05
N GLY A 95 3.88 -13.55 32.91
CA GLY A 95 3.19 -13.32 31.65
C GLY A 95 1.66 -13.25 31.83
N SER A 96 1.05 -12.24 31.21
CA SER A 96 -0.38 -11.97 31.35
C SER A 96 -1.18 -12.11 30.04
N ARG A 97 -0.55 -12.57 28.96
CA ARG A 97 -1.22 -12.73 27.66
C ARG A 97 -2.27 -13.84 27.71
N ARG A 98 -3.38 -13.59 27.06
CA ARG A 98 -4.46 -14.55 26.82
C ARG A 98 -5.15 -14.25 25.49
N PHE A 99 -5.90 -15.18 24.98
CA PHE A 99 -6.76 -14.97 23.82
C PHE A 99 -7.95 -14.06 24.16
N ALA A 100 -8.45 -13.36 23.14
CA ALA A 100 -9.67 -12.57 23.24
C ALA A 100 -10.88 -13.50 23.45
N THR A 101 -11.80 -13.08 24.30
CA THR A 101 -13.06 -13.82 24.48
C THR A 101 -14.09 -13.37 23.45
N LEU A 102 -15.04 -14.24 23.09
CA LEU A 102 -16.14 -13.91 22.18
C LEU A 102 -16.96 -12.70 22.68
N ARG A 103 -17.06 -12.49 23.99
CA ARG A 103 -17.75 -11.34 24.59
C ARG A 103 -16.99 -10.02 24.29
N GLU A 104 -15.66 -10.03 24.33
CA GLU A 104 -14.81 -8.90 23.94
C GLU A 104 -14.95 -8.64 22.45
N LEU A 105 -14.81 -9.66 21.62
CA LEU A 105 -14.92 -9.55 20.16
C LEU A 105 -16.26 -8.94 19.71
N LYS A 106 -17.39 -9.34 20.33
CA LYS A 106 -18.71 -8.77 20.02
C LYS A 106 -18.84 -7.29 20.37
N LYS A 107 -18.02 -6.76 21.29
CA LYS A 107 -17.96 -5.31 21.58
C LYS A 107 -17.04 -4.56 20.63
N GLU A 108 -16.02 -5.24 20.12
CA GLU A 108 -14.95 -4.65 19.32
C GLU A 108 -15.27 -4.61 17.83
N TYR A 109 -16.01 -5.59 17.31
CA TYR A 109 -16.26 -5.78 15.89
C TYR A 109 -17.73 -5.62 15.51
N LYS A 110 -17.99 -5.21 14.26
CA LYS A 110 -19.34 -5.17 13.68
C LYS A 110 -19.84 -6.60 13.52
N ILE A 111 -21.10 -6.84 13.88
CA ILE A 111 -21.77 -8.14 13.77
C ILE A 111 -22.65 -8.11 12.54
N VAL A 112 -22.43 -9.02 11.59
CA VAL A 112 -23.25 -9.17 10.39
C VAL A 112 -23.73 -10.61 10.26
N PRO A 113 -24.87 -10.87 9.58
CA PRO A 113 -25.28 -12.24 9.27
C PRO A 113 -24.22 -12.94 8.43
N ASP A 114 -24.05 -14.25 8.61
CA ASP A 114 -23.04 -15.03 7.88
C ASP A 114 -23.42 -15.36 6.43
N ARG A 115 -24.66 -15.11 6.02
CA ARG A 115 -25.14 -15.35 4.64
C ARG A 115 -26.42 -14.60 4.28
N GLN A 116 -26.67 -14.47 2.97
CA GLN A 116 -27.93 -14.08 2.28
C GLN A 116 -28.50 -12.70 2.56
N LYS A 117 -28.22 -12.04 3.68
CA LYS A 117 -28.83 -10.74 4.00
C LYS A 117 -27.87 -9.59 3.72
N MET A 118 -28.35 -8.62 2.95
CA MET A 118 -27.73 -7.31 2.88
C MET A 118 -27.72 -6.68 4.28
N PHE A 119 -26.74 -5.82 4.52
CA PHE A 119 -26.61 -5.08 5.78
C PHE A 119 -26.12 -3.66 5.53
N ASP A 120 -26.50 -2.75 6.43
CA ASP A 120 -26.18 -1.33 6.30
C ASP A 120 -24.71 -1.03 6.57
N GLY A 121 -24.21 0.02 5.89
CA GLY A 121 -22.86 0.54 6.00
C GLY A 121 -21.85 -0.33 5.28
N VAL A 122 -20.56 -0.03 5.53
CA VAL A 122 -19.43 -0.66 4.83
C VAL A 122 -19.24 -2.13 5.23
N GLY A 123 -18.77 -2.92 4.26
CA GLY A 123 -18.23 -4.25 4.47
C GLY A 123 -16.85 -4.21 5.14
N GLY A 124 -16.36 -5.37 5.55
CA GLY A 124 -15.06 -5.44 6.22
C GLY A 124 -14.48 -6.84 6.22
N PHE A 125 -13.24 -6.95 6.72
CA PHE A 125 -12.54 -8.23 6.77
C PHE A 125 -13.13 -9.15 7.86
N PRO A 126 -13.49 -10.41 7.55
CA PRO A 126 -14.05 -11.34 8.51
C PRO A 126 -12.98 -11.79 9.52
N ILE A 127 -13.22 -11.55 10.81
CA ILE A 127 -12.25 -11.82 11.89
C ILE A 127 -12.57 -13.10 12.63
N SER A 128 -13.84 -13.39 12.84
CA SER A 128 -14.31 -14.55 13.59
C SER A 128 -15.78 -14.82 13.31
N HIS A 129 -16.26 -16.00 13.66
CA HIS A 129 -17.63 -16.42 13.48
C HIS A 129 -18.26 -16.85 14.82
N PHE A 130 -19.60 -16.85 14.91
CA PHE A 130 -20.32 -17.46 16.02
C PHE A 130 -21.76 -17.77 15.67
N TYR A 131 -22.36 -18.73 16.38
CA TYR A 131 -23.78 -19.08 16.26
C TYR A 131 -24.59 -18.55 17.44
N LYS A 132 -25.82 -18.06 17.16
CA LYS A 132 -26.84 -17.80 18.18
C LYS A 132 -27.94 -18.88 18.11
N PRO A 133 -28.35 -19.46 19.23
CA PRO A 133 -29.54 -20.32 19.25
C PRO A 133 -30.79 -19.48 18.94
N VAL A 134 -31.67 -20.00 18.11
CA VAL A 134 -32.96 -19.39 17.80
C VAL A 134 -34.02 -20.45 18.08
N PHE A 135 -34.90 -20.18 19.04
CA PHE A 135 -36.07 -20.99 19.31
C PHE A 135 -37.16 -20.66 18.30
N LYS A 136 -37.58 -21.60 17.49
CA LYS A 136 -38.78 -21.47 16.65
C LYS A 136 -39.99 -21.93 17.45
N LYS A 137 -41.04 -21.10 17.49
CA LYS A 137 -42.29 -21.37 18.23
C LYS A 137 -43.06 -22.59 17.68
N GLU A 138 -42.87 -22.91 16.39
CA GLU A 138 -43.66 -23.91 15.67
C GLU A 138 -43.08 -25.34 15.73
N PHE A 139 -41.80 -25.50 16.11
CA PHE A 139 -41.16 -26.80 16.28
C PHE A 139 -40.16 -26.73 17.42
N PRO A 140 -40.05 -27.77 18.28
CA PRO A 140 -39.22 -27.78 19.47
C PRO A 140 -37.71 -27.98 19.18
N TYR A 141 -37.21 -27.67 17.99
CA TYR A 141 -35.80 -27.75 17.70
C TYR A 141 -35.15 -26.36 17.62
N VAL A 142 -33.92 -26.31 18.10
CA VAL A 142 -33.11 -25.10 18.10
C VAL A 142 -32.39 -24.99 16.78
N THR A 143 -32.78 -24.01 15.94
CA THR A 143 -31.97 -23.62 14.79
C THR A 143 -30.86 -22.68 15.22
N ARG A 144 -29.68 -22.78 14.60
CA ARG A 144 -28.58 -21.89 14.86
C ARG A 144 -28.47 -20.87 13.71
N LYS A 145 -28.50 -19.59 14.03
CA LYS A 145 -28.15 -18.53 13.07
C LYS A 145 -26.71 -18.15 13.26
N GLY A 146 -25.94 -18.17 12.17
CA GLY A 146 -24.55 -17.75 12.15
C GLY A 146 -24.38 -16.26 11.97
N PHE A 147 -23.29 -15.74 12.51
CA PHE A 147 -22.90 -14.33 12.43
C PHE A 147 -21.39 -14.22 12.28
N LEU A 148 -20.96 -13.31 11.42
CA LEU A 148 -19.57 -12.91 11.27
C LEU A 148 -19.28 -11.66 12.11
N LEU A 149 -18.08 -11.63 12.66
CA LEU A 149 -17.48 -10.45 13.28
C LEU A 149 -16.52 -9.87 12.27
N ILE A 150 -16.77 -8.64 11.79
CA ILE A 150 -16.01 -8.01 10.72
C ILE A 150 -15.26 -6.77 11.20
N GLU A 151 -14.03 -6.60 10.72
CA GLU A 151 -13.28 -5.36 10.85
C GLU A 151 -13.67 -4.40 9.72
N THR A 152 -14.27 -3.27 10.09
CA THR A 152 -14.72 -2.25 9.15
C THR A 152 -13.81 -1.03 9.12
N GLY A 153 -12.79 -1.00 9.94
CA GLY A 153 -11.77 0.05 9.93
C GLY A 153 -10.81 -0.12 8.75
N GLU A 154 -10.04 0.92 8.50
CA GLU A 154 -8.97 0.90 7.50
C GLU A 154 -7.85 0.00 8.01
N ALA A 155 -7.67 -1.12 7.35
CA ALA A 155 -6.75 -2.15 7.80
C ALA A 155 -6.27 -3.01 6.64
N ASN A 156 -4.97 -3.08 6.42
CA ASN A 156 -4.39 -4.10 5.57
C ASN A 156 -4.44 -5.45 6.28
N ASN A 157 -4.61 -6.51 5.51
CA ASN A 157 -4.80 -7.85 6.04
C ASN A 157 -3.83 -8.83 5.36
N GLN A 158 -3.24 -9.72 6.16
CA GLN A 158 -2.38 -10.80 5.68
C GLN A 158 -2.99 -12.15 6.05
N VAL A 159 -2.95 -13.09 5.14
CA VAL A 159 -3.33 -14.50 5.38
C VAL A 159 -2.13 -15.39 5.12
N LEU A 160 -1.71 -16.13 6.14
CA LEU A 160 -0.65 -17.13 6.06
C LEU A 160 -1.26 -18.52 6.02
N ALA A 161 -1.16 -19.18 4.88
CA ALA A 161 -1.64 -20.54 4.68
C ALA A 161 -0.95 -21.20 3.49
N PRO A 162 -0.50 -22.47 3.61
CA PRO A 162 0.07 -23.21 2.49
C PRO A 162 -0.97 -23.46 1.40
N THR A 163 -0.51 -23.96 0.27
CA THR A 163 -1.40 -24.43 -0.80
C THR A 163 -2.34 -25.49 -0.24
N ARG A 164 -3.64 -25.37 -0.56
CA ARG A 164 -4.74 -26.20 0.00
C ARG A 164 -4.98 -26.04 1.50
N GLY A 165 -4.39 -25.05 2.17
CA GLY A 165 -4.64 -24.72 3.57
C GLY A 165 -6.01 -24.08 3.85
N GLY A 166 -6.90 -23.99 2.87
CA GLY A 166 -8.26 -23.46 3.06
C GLY A 166 -8.40 -21.94 2.94
N LYS A 167 -7.34 -21.19 2.58
CA LYS A 167 -7.38 -19.72 2.46
C LYS A 167 -8.54 -19.20 1.61
N GLY A 168 -8.76 -19.80 0.42
CA GLY A 168 -9.83 -19.42 -0.51
C GLY A 168 -11.22 -19.66 0.08
N GLU A 169 -11.45 -20.83 0.67
CA GLU A 169 -12.75 -21.24 1.18
C GLU A 169 -13.13 -20.60 2.52
N ASN A 170 -12.15 -20.45 3.43
CA ASN A 170 -12.42 -19.97 4.78
C ASN A 170 -12.34 -18.43 4.89
N ILE A 171 -11.51 -17.78 4.07
CA ILE A 171 -11.26 -16.36 4.24
C ILE A 171 -11.65 -15.54 3.00
N ILE A 172 -11.11 -15.86 1.81
CA ILE A 172 -11.26 -14.99 0.63
C ILE A 172 -12.72 -14.93 0.16
N LYS A 173 -13.36 -16.09 -0.04
CA LYS A 173 -14.77 -16.13 -0.46
C LYS A 173 -15.72 -15.57 0.61
N GLN A 174 -15.44 -15.79 1.89
CA GLN A 174 -16.17 -15.16 2.99
C GLN A 174 -15.99 -13.63 2.99
N TYR A 175 -14.80 -13.15 2.71
CA TYR A 175 -14.53 -11.72 2.56
C TYR A 175 -15.29 -11.10 1.40
N PHE A 176 -15.31 -11.77 0.24
CA PHE A 176 -16.06 -11.34 -0.93
C PHE A 176 -17.58 -11.34 -0.68
N ASP A 177 -18.08 -12.35 0.03
CA ASP A 177 -19.48 -12.38 0.44
C ASP A 177 -19.85 -11.19 1.31
N VAL A 178 -19.04 -10.91 2.33
CA VAL A 178 -19.24 -9.77 3.24
C VAL A 178 -19.19 -8.44 2.48
N LEU A 179 -18.19 -8.22 1.63
CA LEU A 179 -18.03 -6.97 0.88
C LEU A 179 -19.21 -6.74 -0.07
N SER A 180 -19.64 -7.79 -0.78
CA SER A 180 -20.70 -7.66 -1.79
C SER A 180 -22.09 -7.52 -1.18
N ARG A 181 -22.34 -7.97 0.07
CA ARG A 181 -23.60 -7.79 0.80
C ARG A 181 -23.70 -6.46 1.54
N ALA A 182 -22.63 -5.71 1.67
CA ALA A 182 -22.67 -4.38 2.25
C ALA A 182 -23.49 -3.43 1.39
N ARG A 183 -24.22 -2.47 2.01
CA ARG A 183 -24.92 -1.42 1.28
C ARG A 183 -23.89 -0.46 0.66
N ASP A 184 -22.90 -0.03 1.45
CA ASP A 184 -21.78 0.80 0.99
C ASP A 184 -20.67 -0.11 0.47
N LYS A 185 -20.71 -0.37 -0.85
CA LYS A 185 -19.80 -1.31 -1.50
C LYS A 185 -18.45 -0.66 -1.81
N ALA A 186 -17.37 -1.34 -1.48
CA ALA A 186 -16.04 -1.00 -1.96
C ALA A 186 -15.84 -1.56 -3.37
N SER A 187 -15.01 -0.92 -4.19
CA SER A 187 -14.48 -1.54 -5.40
C SER A 187 -13.36 -2.51 -5.08
N LEU A 188 -13.17 -3.51 -5.93
CA LEU A 188 -12.24 -4.61 -5.72
C LEU A 188 -11.27 -4.72 -6.90
N VAL A 189 -9.99 -4.86 -6.60
CA VAL A 189 -8.93 -5.23 -7.56
C VAL A 189 -8.40 -6.57 -7.13
N ILE A 190 -8.70 -7.62 -7.90
CA ILE A 190 -8.47 -9.01 -7.50
C ILE A 190 -7.43 -9.62 -8.42
N ASN A 191 -6.29 -10.00 -7.85
CA ASN A 191 -5.31 -10.83 -8.53
C ASN A 191 -5.72 -12.29 -8.40
N ASP A 192 -6.04 -12.93 -9.52
CA ASP A 192 -6.53 -14.31 -9.59
C ASP A 192 -5.62 -15.15 -10.50
N MET A 193 -4.70 -15.89 -9.87
CA MET A 193 -3.66 -16.66 -10.58
C MET A 193 -4.20 -17.84 -11.40
N LYS A 194 -5.46 -18.23 -11.23
CA LYS A 194 -6.04 -19.43 -11.89
C LYS A 194 -7.37 -19.15 -12.58
N GLY A 195 -7.96 -18.00 -12.33
CA GLY A 195 -9.33 -17.68 -12.73
C GLY A 195 -10.41 -18.35 -11.88
N GLU A 196 -10.02 -19.04 -10.80
CA GLU A 196 -10.96 -19.74 -9.90
C GLU A 196 -11.87 -18.76 -9.14
N LEU A 197 -11.31 -17.62 -8.70
CA LEU A 197 -12.08 -16.59 -8.00
C LEU A 197 -13.06 -15.88 -8.94
N ALA A 198 -12.64 -15.59 -10.16
CA ALA A 198 -13.52 -15.00 -11.18
C ALA A 198 -14.69 -15.94 -11.49
N LEU A 199 -14.42 -17.23 -11.72
CA LEU A 199 -15.44 -18.24 -11.96
C LEU A 199 -16.41 -18.38 -10.78
N ALA A 200 -15.89 -18.38 -9.55
CA ALA A 200 -16.73 -18.53 -8.36
C ALA A 200 -17.58 -17.30 -8.04
N CYS A 201 -17.08 -16.07 -8.33
CA CYS A 201 -17.62 -14.85 -7.75
C CYS A 201 -18.30 -13.91 -8.74
N SER A 202 -17.94 -13.94 -10.05
CA SER A 202 -18.38 -12.95 -11.04
C SER A 202 -19.91 -12.84 -11.12
N ALA A 203 -20.63 -13.96 -11.26
CA ALA A 203 -22.08 -13.96 -11.36
C ALA A 203 -22.77 -13.41 -10.10
N ILE A 204 -22.24 -13.70 -8.93
CA ILE A 204 -22.79 -13.21 -7.66
C ILE A 204 -22.51 -11.71 -7.50
N PHE A 205 -21.34 -11.23 -7.90
CA PHE A 205 -21.02 -9.81 -7.89
C PHE A 205 -21.94 -9.02 -8.82
N THR A 206 -22.15 -9.49 -10.05
CA THR A 206 -23.10 -8.88 -11.00
C THR A 206 -24.50 -8.84 -10.39
N LYS A 207 -24.99 -9.97 -9.83
CA LYS A 207 -26.30 -10.04 -9.17
C LYS A 207 -26.45 -9.06 -8.00
N ARG A 208 -25.33 -8.77 -7.30
CA ARG A 208 -25.29 -7.85 -6.16
C ARG A 208 -24.98 -6.41 -6.56
N GLY A 209 -24.95 -6.09 -7.86
CA GLY A 209 -24.81 -4.74 -8.39
C GLY A 209 -23.35 -4.24 -8.47
N TYR A 210 -22.41 -5.11 -8.77
CA TYR A 210 -21.06 -4.72 -9.20
C TYR A 210 -20.98 -4.72 -10.72
N ARG A 211 -20.27 -3.76 -11.28
CA ARG A 211 -19.72 -3.85 -12.63
C ARG A 211 -18.52 -4.80 -12.58
N VAL A 212 -18.65 -5.99 -13.17
CA VAL A 212 -17.58 -6.98 -13.20
C VAL A 212 -16.74 -6.79 -14.45
N LEU A 213 -15.44 -6.60 -14.26
CA LEU A 213 -14.43 -6.40 -15.30
C LEU A 213 -13.39 -7.51 -15.21
N ILE A 214 -13.05 -8.12 -16.36
CA ILE A 214 -12.10 -9.24 -16.40
C ILE A 214 -10.97 -8.94 -17.38
N LEU A 215 -9.77 -8.73 -16.83
CA LEU A 215 -8.52 -8.63 -17.56
C LEU A 215 -7.92 -10.03 -17.67
N ASN A 216 -8.08 -10.65 -18.85
CA ASN A 216 -7.86 -12.07 -19.05
C ASN A 216 -6.55 -12.35 -19.81
N PHE A 217 -5.55 -12.87 -19.11
CA PHE A 217 -4.27 -13.29 -19.71
C PHE A 217 -4.12 -14.81 -19.84
N ILE A 218 -5.09 -15.61 -19.34
CA ILE A 218 -5.06 -17.08 -19.48
C ILE A 218 -5.49 -17.48 -20.89
N ARG A 219 -6.69 -17.03 -21.28
CA ARG A 219 -7.31 -17.32 -22.58
C ARG A 219 -7.83 -16.03 -23.22
N PRO A 220 -6.91 -15.12 -23.63
CA PRO A 220 -7.30 -13.84 -24.21
C PRO A 220 -8.24 -13.99 -25.42
N GLU A 221 -8.11 -15.08 -26.15
CA GLU A 221 -8.93 -15.36 -27.34
C GLU A 221 -10.44 -15.48 -27.04
N LEU A 222 -10.81 -15.76 -25.79
CA LEU A 222 -12.21 -15.81 -25.36
C LEU A 222 -12.78 -14.43 -25.08
N GLY A 223 -11.94 -13.44 -24.80
CA GLY A 223 -12.33 -12.06 -24.49
C GLY A 223 -11.61 -11.51 -23.27
N SER A 224 -11.46 -10.19 -23.21
CA SER A 224 -10.84 -9.43 -22.14
C SER A 224 -11.24 -7.98 -22.22
N ILE A 225 -11.36 -7.29 -21.08
CA ILE A 225 -11.27 -5.83 -21.09
C ILE A 225 -9.88 -5.42 -21.55
N GLN A 226 -9.75 -4.17 -21.94
CA GLN A 226 -8.49 -3.58 -22.38
C GLN A 226 -8.08 -2.48 -21.42
N ILE A 227 -6.78 -2.39 -21.16
CA ILE A 227 -6.15 -1.31 -20.38
C ILE A 227 -4.83 -0.95 -21.04
N ASN A 228 -4.75 0.23 -21.62
CA ASN A 228 -3.51 0.77 -22.18
C ASN A 228 -2.66 1.40 -21.04
N PRO A 229 -1.45 0.90 -20.78
CA PRO A 229 -0.58 1.47 -19.75
C PRO A 229 -0.12 2.92 -20.03
N LEU A 230 -0.28 3.41 -21.26
CA LEU A 230 0.15 4.75 -21.65
C LEU A 230 -0.96 5.80 -21.64
N ASP A 231 -2.20 5.46 -21.29
CA ASP A 231 -3.33 6.42 -21.39
C ASP A 231 -3.12 7.67 -20.54
N ASP A 232 -2.72 7.52 -19.28
CA ASP A 232 -2.47 8.69 -18.40
C ASP A 232 -1.30 9.54 -18.89
N ILE A 233 -0.27 8.90 -19.48
CA ILE A 233 0.88 9.60 -20.07
C ILE A 233 0.44 10.34 -21.33
N ARG A 234 -0.35 9.66 -22.18
CA ARG A 234 -0.93 10.23 -23.40
C ARG A 234 -1.77 11.46 -23.07
N ASP A 235 -2.69 11.32 -22.13
CA ASP A 235 -3.64 12.38 -21.77
C ASP A 235 -2.88 13.62 -21.22
N ALA A 236 -1.91 13.41 -20.31
CA ALA A 236 -1.08 14.49 -19.78
C ALA A 236 -0.23 15.18 -20.89
N TYR A 237 0.32 14.40 -21.84
CA TYR A 237 1.09 14.94 -22.93
C TYR A 237 0.21 15.69 -23.94
N GLU A 238 -0.98 15.17 -24.23
CA GLU A 238 -1.96 15.82 -25.10
C GLU A 238 -2.45 17.14 -24.52
N ASP A 239 -2.67 17.20 -23.20
CA ASP A 239 -3.07 18.43 -22.52
C ASP A 239 -1.96 19.51 -22.62
N ALA A 240 -0.68 19.12 -22.44
CA ALA A 240 0.45 20.03 -22.67
C ALA A 240 0.45 20.58 -24.11
N LEU A 241 0.25 19.71 -25.11
CA LEU A 241 0.18 20.15 -26.50
C LEU A 241 -1.04 21.05 -26.81
N LYS A 242 -2.18 20.85 -26.15
CA LYS A 242 -3.37 21.71 -26.30
C LYS A 242 -3.11 23.12 -25.80
N HIS A 243 -2.40 23.31 -24.70
CA HIS A 243 -1.98 24.63 -24.23
C HIS A 243 -1.11 25.36 -25.27
N ARG A 244 -0.18 24.61 -25.86
CA ARG A 244 0.66 25.20 -26.96
C ARG A 244 -0.14 25.57 -28.18
N LYS A 245 -1.10 24.75 -28.62
CA LYS A 245 -2.00 25.05 -29.73
C LYS A 245 -2.80 26.34 -29.50
N TYR A 246 -3.32 26.53 -28.30
CA TYR A 246 -4.04 27.72 -27.90
C TYR A 246 -3.17 29.00 -28.10
N LEU A 247 -1.90 28.90 -27.75
CA LEU A 247 -0.92 29.98 -27.94
C LEU A 247 -0.60 30.24 -29.45
N GLU A 248 -0.52 29.18 -30.25
CA GLU A 248 -0.19 29.30 -31.70
C GLU A 248 -1.36 29.79 -32.55
N ASP A 249 -2.59 29.36 -32.28
CA ASP A 249 -3.73 29.59 -33.17
C ASP A 249 -4.50 30.91 -32.91
N GLY A 250 -4.48 31.44 -31.71
CA GLY A 250 -5.43 32.49 -31.32
C GLY A 250 -4.82 33.82 -30.90
N GLN A 251 -3.91 33.81 -30.00
CA GLN A 251 -3.52 35.03 -29.29
C GLN A 251 -2.34 35.77 -29.92
N TRP A 252 -1.46 35.09 -30.64
CA TRP A 252 -0.28 35.76 -31.24
C TRP A 252 -0.58 36.70 -32.38
N LYS A 253 -1.56 36.38 -33.21
CA LYS A 253 -1.97 37.29 -34.30
C LYS A 253 -2.66 38.52 -33.75
N GLU A 254 -3.43 38.36 -32.67
CA GLU A 254 -4.11 39.47 -32.01
C GLU A 254 -3.15 40.34 -31.19
N TYR A 255 -2.12 39.73 -30.56
CA TYR A 255 -1.14 40.45 -29.74
C TYR A 255 -0.33 41.52 -30.53
N ALA A 256 0.03 41.21 -31.77
CA ALA A 256 0.76 42.15 -32.64
C ALA A 256 -0.08 43.37 -33.06
N ASP A 257 -1.39 43.24 -33.07
CA ASP A 257 -2.35 44.25 -33.51
C ASP A 257 -3.01 45.01 -32.34
N ILE A 258 -2.67 44.68 -31.06
CA ILE A 258 -3.22 45.35 -29.88
C ILE A 258 -2.54 46.71 -29.68
N GLU A 259 -3.27 47.81 -29.90
CA GLU A 259 -2.83 49.17 -29.67
C GLU A 259 -2.91 49.60 -28.20
N ASP A 260 -3.80 49.00 -27.41
CA ASP A 260 -3.99 49.29 -25.97
C ASP A 260 -2.97 48.55 -25.11
N GLU A 261 -2.16 49.29 -24.38
CA GLU A 261 -1.08 48.80 -23.53
C GLU A 261 -1.59 47.99 -22.35
N GLU A 262 -2.77 48.30 -21.77
CA GLU A 262 -3.34 47.53 -20.66
C GLU A 262 -3.85 46.15 -21.15
N GLU A 263 -4.47 46.10 -22.31
CA GLU A 263 -4.94 44.87 -22.94
C GLU A 263 -3.75 44.03 -23.39
N ARG A 264 -2.71 44.60 -23.90
CA ARG A 264 -1.46 43.96 -24.29
C ARG A 264 -0.76 43.28 -23.11
N VAL A 265 -0.63 43.98 -21.99
CA VAL A 265 -0.08 43.40 -20.73
C VAL A 265 -0.95 42.26 -20.20
N ARG A 266 -2.27 42.35 -20.36
CA ARG A 266 -3.16 41.27 -19.95
C ARG A 266 -2.96 40.03 -20.81
N VAL A 267 -2.96 40.15 -22.13
CA VAL A 267 -2.74 39.05 -23.08
C VAL A 267 -1.36 38.42 -22.90
N GLU A 268 -0.30 39.23 -22.68
CA GLU A 268 1.02 38.71 -22.36
C GLU A 268 1.05 37.87 -21.08
N ARG A 269 0.33 38.29 -20.04
CA ARG A 269 0.20 37.50 -18.80
C ARG A 269 -0.50 36.16 -19.06
N ASP A 270 -1.56 36.14 -19.86
CA ASP A 270 -2.32 34.91 -20.16
C ASP A 270 -1.45 33.95 -21.00
N ILE A 271 -0.68 34.45 -21.96
CA ILE A 271 0.30 33.69 -22.74
C ILE A 271 1.35 33.06 -21.82
N ARG A 272 1.97 33.86 -20.94
CA ARG A 272 2.98 33.35 -20.01
C ARG A 272 2.39 32.29 -19.06
N SER A 273 1.14 32.46 -18.60
CA SER A 273 0.44 31.48 -17.80
C SER A 273 0.23 30.17 -18.57
N GLY A 274 -0.15 30.24 -19.85
CA GLY A 274 -0.28 29.08 -20.71
C GLY A 274 1.04 28.33 -20.94
N MET A 275 2.14 29.03 -21.13
CA MET A 275 3.49 28.43 -21.25
C MET A 275 3.90 27.70 -19.96
N VAL A 276 3.67 28.29 -18.81
CA VAL A 276 3.94 27.64 -17.51
C VAL A 276 3.10 26.38 -17.34
N GLN A 277 1.84 26.40 -17.78
CA GLN A 277 0.97 25.22 -17.69
C GLN A 277 1.42 24.11 -18.66
N GLU A 278 1.85 24.46 -19.88
CA GLU A 278 2.47 23.49 -20.82
C GLU A 278 3.67 22.78 -20.19
N GLU A 279 4.56 23.52 -19.55
CA GLU A 279 5.73 22.94 -18.89
C GLU A 279 5.32 22.02 -17.71
N ILE A 280 4.31 22.42 -16.94
CA ILE A 280 3.80 21.60 -15.83
C ILE A 280 3.21 20.28 -16.34
N ASP A 281 2.36 20.34 -17.37
CA ASP A 281 1.69 19.15 -17.90
C ASP A 281 2.68 18.23 -18.63
N ALA A 282 3.64 18.78 -19.36
CA ALA A 282 4.74 18.01 -19.93
C ALA A 282 5.59 17.35 -18.84
N GLY A 283 5.87 18.04 -17.74
CA GLY A 283 6.55 17.48 -16.57
C GLY A 283 5.77 16.31 -15.95
N VAL A 284 4.44 16.41 -15.86
CA VAL A 284 3.59 15.30 -15.38
C VAL A 284 3.71 14.07 -16.29
N ALA A 285 3.70 14.25 -17.62
CA ALA A 285 3.86 13.15 -18.56
C ALA A 285 5.24 12.48 -18.42
N VAL A 286 6.32 13.23 -18.19
CA VAL A 286 7.68 12.73 -17.95
C VAL A 286 7.72 11.90 -16.65
N ASP A 287 7.16 12.41 -15.57
CA ASP A 287 7.13 11.72 -14.27
C ASP A 287 6.37 10.40 -14.36
N LEU A 288 5.22 10.40 -15.04
CA LEU A 288 4.43 9.18 -15.29
C LEU A 288 5.19 8.16 -16.12
N THR A 289 5.89 8.62 -17.15
CA THR A 289 6.70 7.77 -18.02
C THR A 289 7.84 7.14 -17.23
N SER A 290 8.54 7.93 -16.43
CA SER A 290 9.63 7.45 -15.56
C SER A 290 9.13 6.41 -14.54
N ALA A 291 7.96 6.65 -13.92
CA ALA A 291 7.33 5.71 -13.00
C ALA A 291 6.93 4.40 -13.67
N LEU A 292 6.39 4.44 -14.89
CA LEU A 292 6.07 3.26 -15.69
C LEU A 292 7.33 2.48 -16.08
N CYS A 293 8.38 3.16 -16.54
CA CYS A 293 9.65 2.54 -16.90
C CYS A 293 10.31 1.84 -15.71
N ALA A 294 10.21 2.42 -14.51
CA ALA A 294 10.70 1.82 -13.28
C ALA A 294 9.97 0.51 -12.92
N GLN A 295 8.69 0.41 -13.27
CA GLN A 295 7.91 -0.83 -13.04
C GLN A 295 8.19 -1.90 -14.08
N LEU A 296 8.38 -1.50 -15.35
CA LEU A 296 8.69 -2.44 -16.44
C LEU A 296 10.12 -2.99 -16.33
N ILE A 297 11.05 -2.21 -15.77
CA ILE A 297 12.45 -2.60 -15.53
C ILE A 297 12.73 -2.44 -14.02
N PRO A 298 12.28 -3.36 -13.16
CA PRO A 298 12.44 -3.24 -11.72
C PRO A 298 13.89 -3.40 -11.26
N GLN A 299 14.26 -2.72 -10.17
CA GLN A 299 15.58 -2.84 -9.56
C GLN A 299 15.75 -4.23 -8.92
N ARG A 300 16.85 -4.92 -9.23
CA ARG A 300 17.16 -6.25 -8.65
C ARG A 300 17.82 -6.13 -7.28
N LYS A 301 17.57 -7.10 -6.38
CA LYS A 301 17.96 -7.11 -4.96
C LYS A 301 19.45 -6.92 -4.63
N ASN A 302 20.38 -7.28 -5.51
CA ASN A 302 21.80 -7.47 -5.17
C ASN A 302 22.77 -6.68 -6.05
N SER A 303 22.33 -5.64 -6.71
CA SER A 303 23.17 -4.89 -7.66
C SER A 303 23.73 -3.61 -7.04
N SER A 304 24.61 -3.73 -6.06
CA SER A 304 25.51 -2.63 -5.70
C SER A 304 26.54 -2.46 -6.85
N GLY A 305 26.25 -1.57 -7.78
CA GLY A 305 27.08 -1.27 -8.95
C GLY A 305 26.38 -1.40 -10.31
N ASP A 306 25.13 -1.92 -10.35
CA ASP A 306 24.39 -2.19 -11.59
C ASP A 306 23.34 -1.13 -11.94
N ASP A 307 23.29 0.00 -11.25
CA ASP A 307 22.31 1.07 -11.48
C ASP A 307 22.36 1.59 -12.92
N PHE A 308 23.54 1.58 -13.52
CA PHE A 308 23.76 1.91 -14.91
C PHE A 308 22.93 1.03 -15.88
N TRP A 309 23.02 -0.31 -15.72
CA TRP A 309 22.33 -1.27 -16.59
C TRP A 309 20.81 -1.32 -16.39
N ILE A 310 20.33 -0.68 -15.36
CA ILE A 310 18.90 -0.54 -15.06
C ILE A 310 18.39 0.82 -15.55
N ASN A 311 19.08 1.90 -15.21
CA ASN A 311 18.62 3.26 -15.51
C ASN A 311 18.75 3.63 -16.99
N SER A 312 19.81 3.23 -17.67
CA SER A 312 19.99 3.53 -19.09
C SER A 312 18.92 2.93 -19.99
N PRO A 313 18.49 1.65 -19.85
CA PRO A 313 17.33 1.12 -20.56
C PRO A 313 16.01 1.81 -20.20
N ARG A 314 15.83 2.25 -18.93
CA ARG A 314 14.65 3.03 -18.52
C ARG A 314 14.58 4.36 -19.25
N SER A 315 15.67 5.13 -19.28
CA SER A 315 15.74 6.41 -20.03
C SER A 315 15.53 6.22 -21.53
N LEU A 316 16.07 5.15 -22.13
CA LEU A 316 15.79 4.83 -23.53
C LEU A 316 14.30 4.53 -23.76
N MET A 317 13.67 3.75 -22.89
CA MET A 317 12.24 3.45 -22.98
C MET A 317 11.40 4.72 -22.80
N ALA A 318 11.73 5.56 -21.83
CA ALA A 318 11.07 6.83 -21.58
C ALA A 318 11.17 7.76 -22.79
N ALA A 319 12.35 7.89 -23.40
CA ALA A 319 12.56 8.65 -24.60
C ALA A 319 11.66 8.19 -25.75
N LEU A 320 11.57 6.88 -25.97
CA LEU A 320 10.72 6.31 -27.02
C LEU A 320 9.22 6.57 -26.78
N ILE A 321 8.75 6.38 -25.55
CA ILE A 321 7.34 6.62 -25.17
C ILE A 321 6.99 8.08 -25.41
N LEU A 322 7.80 9.03 -24.90
CA LEU A 322 7.58 10.47 -25.10
C LEU A 322 7.66 10.87 -26.56
N TYR A 323 8.56 10.28 -27.35
CA TYR A 323 8.64 10.50 -28.78
C TYR A 323 7.37 10.05 -29.51
N ILE A 324 6.84 8.87 -29.17
CA ILE A 324 5.61 8.34 -29.78
C ILE A 324 4.41 9.21 -29.40
N CYS A 325 4.34 9.69 -28.15
CA CYS A 325 3.34 10.66 -27.72
C CYS A 325 3.41 11.91 -28.59
N ASP A 326 4.59 12.53 -28.70
CA ASP A 326 4.77 13.76 -29.44
C ASP A 326 4.37 13.61 -30.91
N VAL A 327 4.92 12.63 -31.61
CA VAL A 327 4.70 12.43 -33.06
C VAL A 327 3.22 12.20 -33.38
N ASN A 328 2.49 11.47 -32.56
CA ASN A 328 1.09 11.16 -32.80
C ASN A 328 0.15 12.26 -32.29
N LEU A 329 0.34 12.73 -31.08
CA LEU A 329 -0.58 13.68 -30.45
C LEU A 329 -0.47 15.08 -31.05
N ARG A 330 0.71 15.48 -31.52
CA ARG A 330 0.89 16.75 -32.23
C ARG A 330 0.03 16.80 -33.51
N LYS A 331 -0.21 15.66 -34.17
CA LYS A 331 -1.18 15.59 -35.29
C LYS A 331 -2.62 15.55 -34.77
N ALA A 332 -2.87 14.77 -33.71
CA ALA A 332 -4.21 14.56 -33.17
C ALA A 332 -4.89 15.87 -32.75
N ILE A 333 -4.18 16.80 -32.11
CA ILE A 333 -4.74 18.07 -31.60
C ILE A 333 -5.32 18.99 -32.70
N TYR A 334 -4.92 18.81 -33.96
CA TYR A 334 -5.40 19.62 -35.09
C TYR A 334 -6.50 18.94 -35.90
N LEU A 335 -6.92 17.73 -35.52
CA LEU A 335 -7.89 16.92 -36.23
C LEU A 335 -9.24 16.91 -35.49
N ASP A 336 -10.29 16.52 -36.20
CA ASP A 336 -11.56 16.17 -35.56
C ASP A 336 -11.41 14.94 -34.66
N GLU A 337 -12.34 14.74 -33.72
CA GLU A 337 -12.24 13.69 -32.71
C GLU A 337 -12.08 12.30 -33.31
N ALA A 338 -12.79 11.99 -34.40
CA ALA A 338 -12.73 10.68 -35.04
C ALA A 338 -11.38 10.43 -35.73
N ALA A 339 -10.79 11.44 -36.35
CA ALA A 339 -9.48 11.35 -36.98
C ALA A 339 -8.36 11.39 -35.90
N ALA A 340 -8.52 12.19 -34.85
CA ALA A 340 -7.60 12.26 -33.72
C ALA A 340 -7.46 10.92 -33.01
N GLU A 341 -8.56 10.20 -32.80
CA GLU A 341 -8.55 8.89 -32.15
C GLU A 341 -7.67 7.86 -32.87
N LYS A 342 -7.56 7.94 -34.17
CA LYS A 342 -6.65 7.10 -34.97
C LYS A 342 -5.16 7.31 -34.60
N TYR A 343 -4.78 8.52 -34.26
CA TYR A 343 -3.41 8.83 -33.82
C TYR A 343 -3.21 8.50 -32.34
N ARG A 344 -4.19 8.80 -31.48
CA ARG A 344 -4.16 8.41 -30.06
C ARG A 344 -4.02 6.90 -29.87
N ALA A 345 -4.70 6.11 -30.71
CA ALA A 345 -4.60 4.64 -30.70
C ALA A 345 -3.20 4.10 -30.99
N LYS A 346 -2.31 4.89 -31.61
CA LYS A 346 -0.92 4.51 -31.87
C LYS A 346 0.00 4.68 -30.66
N VAL A 347 -0.44 5.35 -29.61
CA VAL A 347 0.33 5.55 -28.37
C VAL A 347 0.19 4.30 -27.51
N THR A 348 1.02 3.28 -27.78
CA THR A 348 1.00 2.00 -27.09
C THR A 348 2.40 1.44 -26.84
N LEU A 349 2.55 0.55 -25.85
CA LEU A 349 3.81 -0.16 -25.63
C LEU A 349 4.17 -1.10 -26.81
N TYR A 350 3.17 -1.59 -27.55
CA TYR A 350 3.42 -2.31 -28.80
C TYR A 350 4.11 -1.43 -29.83
N THR A 351 3.59 -0.23 -30.07
CA THR A 351 4.20 0.75 -30.97
C THR A 351 5.61 1.14 -30.50
N THR A 352 5.81 1.30 -29.20
CA THR A 352 7.12 1.56 -28.61
C THR A 352 8.12 0.45 -28.94
N ALA A 353 7.72 -0.81 -28.79
CA ALA A 353 8.56 -1.98 -29.12
C ALA A 353 8.92 -2.05 -30.60
N ILE A 354 7.94 -1.83 -31.48
CA ILE A 354 8.17 -1.84 -32.95
C ILE A 354 9.11 -0.68 -33.35
N THR A 355 8.91 0.51 -32.78
CA THR A 355 9.74 1.69 -33.04
C THR A 355 11.19 1.46 -32.56
N LEU A 356 11.39 0.87 -31.38
CA LEU A 356 12.73 0.49 -30.94
C LEU A 356 13.43 -0.47 -31.92
N ASN A 357 12.72 -1.50 -32.35
CA ASN A 357 13.28 -2.50 -33.28
C ASN A 357 13.64 -1.87 -34.65
N HIS A 358 12.77 -1.00 -35.17
CA HIS A 358 12.97 -0.35 -36.45
C HIS A 358 14.11 0.68 -36.40
N LEU A 359 14.05 1.63 -35.47
CA LEU A 359 15.04 2.72 -35.38
C LEU A 359 16.37 2.22 -34.81
N GLY A 360 16.35 1.32 -33.83
CA GLY A 360 17.55 0.78 -33.17
C GLY A 360 18.33 -0.22 -34.03
N GLY A 361 17.61 -0.97 -34.89
CA GLY A 361 18.23 -1.95 -35.82
C GLY A 361 18.68 -1.39 -37.15
N SER A 362 18.30 -0.16 -37.50
CA SER A 362 18.57 0.45 -38.80
C SER A 362 19.73 1.42 -38.76
N TYR A 363 20.58 1.39 -39.80
CA TYR A 363 21.74 2.28 -39.94
C TYR A 363 21.73 2.95 -41.31
N GLU A 364 21.99 4.25 -41.33
CA GLU A 364 22.30 4.99 -42.55
C GLU A 364 23.79 5.06 -42.80
N GLU A 365 24.21 4.88 -44.05
CA GLU A 365 25.60 4.96 -44.49
C GLU A 365 25.86 6.31 -45.19
N LYS A 366 26.79 7.10 -44.64
CA LYS A 366 27.26 8.33 -45.23
C LYS A 366 28.71 8.14 -45.69
N LYS A 367 28.99 8.39 -46.99
CA LYS A 367 30.38 8.44 -47.48
C LYS A 367 31.13 9.54 -46.77
N LYS A 368 32.32 9.28 -46.25
CA LYS A 368 33.20 10.27 -45.67
C LYS A 368 33.51 11.36 -46.71
N LYS A 369 33.41 12.64 -46.31
CA LYS A 369 33.78 13.77 -47.18
C LYS A 369 35.29 13.82 -47.49
N VAL A 370 36.12 13.22 -46.62
CA VAL A 370 37.58 13.15 -46.75
C VAL A 370 38.01 11.71 -46.32
N GLY A 371 38.63 10.93 -47.26
CA GLY A 371 39.15 9.57 -47.02
C GLY A 371 38.26 8.47 -47.52
N MET A 372 38.84 7.22 -47.67
CA MET A 372 38.07 6.02 -48.01
C MET A 372 37.37 5.51 -46.72
N GLY A 373 36.03 5.54 -46.68
CA GLY A 373 35.27 4.96 -45.60
C GLY A 373 33.82 5.41 -45.60
N VAL A 374 32.97 4.65 -44.91
CA VAL A 374 31.54 4.94 -44.72
C VAL A 374 31.31 5.12 -43.23
N ASP A 375 30.74 6.25 -42.83
CA ASP A 375 30.27 6.42 -41.46
C ASP A 375 28.86 5.83 -41.36
N LYS A 376 28.67 4.95 -40.40
CA LYS A 376 27.36 4.34 -40.11
C LYS A 376 26.71 5.09 -38.94
N PHE A 377 25.59 5.70 -39.20
CA PHE A 377 24.78 6.39 -38.18
C PHE A 377 23.56 5.55 -37.86
N ASN A 378 23.33 5.32 -36.57
CA ASN A 378 22.09 4.66 -36.12
C ASN A 378 20.89 5.58 -36.36
N LEU A 379 19.81 5.04 -36.87
CA LEU A 379 18.61 5.84 -37.21
C LEU A 379 17.98 6.45 -35.94
N LEU A 380 18.08 5.77 -34.82
CA LEU A 380 17.62 6.28 -33.50
C LEU A 380 18.38 7.56 -33.12
N ASP A 381 19.72 7.56 -33.21
CA ASP A 381 20.56 8.76 -32.94
C ASP A 381 20.14 9.92 -33.83
N LYS A 382 19.93 9.66 -35.12
CA LYS A 382 19.53 10.68 -36.10
C LYS A 382 18.15 11.26 -35.74
N THR A 383 17.19 10.42 -35.35
CA THR A 383 15.83 10.84 -34.98
C THR A 383 15.84 11.77 -33.77
N PHE A 384 16.47 11.35 -32.68
CA PHE A 384 16.48 12.17 -31.46
C PHE A 384 17.36 13.43 -31.54
N THR A 385 18.42 13.40 -32.36
CA THR A 385 19.25 14.60 -32.58
C THR A 385 18.49 15.71 -33.30
N LYS A 386 17.51 15.35 -34.15
CA LYS A 386 16.68 16.33 -34.86
C LYS A 386 15.63 17.04 -33.97
N LEU A 387 15.35 16.50 -32.80
CA LEU A 387 14.43 17.11 -31.86
C LEU A 387 15.04 18.42 -31.29
N PRO A 388 14.24 19.43 -30.98
CA PRO A 388 14.73 20.70 -30.42
C PRO A 388 15.40 20.47 -29.06
N GLU A 389 16.25 21.40 -28.66
CA GLU A 389 16.81 21.44 -27.32
C GLU A 389 15.68 21.64 -26.29
N GLY A 390 15.78 20.96 -25.14
CA GLY A 390 14.76 20.98 -24.12
C GLY A 390 13.59 20.03 -24.34
N HIS A 391 13.50 19.37 -25.51
CA HIS A 391 12.43 18.39 -25.76
C HIS A 391 12.50 17.22 -24.80
N PRO A 392 11.39 16.85 -24.10
CA PRO A 392 11.42 15.79 -23.07
C PRO A 392 12.02 14.48 -23.55
N ALA A 393 11.63 14.00 -24.74
CA ALA A 393 12.17 12.78 -25.33
C ALA A 393 13.67 12.87 -25.65
N LYS A 394 14.18 14.05 -26.06
CA LYS A 394 15.60 14.28 -26.33
C LYS A 394 16.42 14.27 -25.05
N ASN A 395 15.90 14.87 -23.98
CA ASN A 395 16.55 14.91 -22.68
C ASN A 395 16.73 13.49 -22.12
N GLU A 396 15.67 12.68 -22.14
CA GLU A 396 15.74 11.28 -21.72
C GLU A 396 16.68 10.45 -22.60
N TYR A 397 16.64 10.65 -23.93
CA TYR A 397 17.54 9.95 -24.84
C TYR A 397 19.01 10.33 -24.61
N SER A 398 19.30 11.60 -24.34
CA SER A 398 20.67 12.07 -24.09
C SER A 398 21.30 11.35 -22.90
N THR A 399 20.54 11.14 -21.82
CA THR A 399 20.97 10.36 -20.65
C THR A 399 21.37 8.94 -21.04
N SER A 400 20.56 8.27 -21.84
CA SER A 400 20.86 6.93 -22.37
C SER A 400 22.05 6.92 -23.34
N LYS A 401 22.20 7.95 -24.20
CA LYS A 401 23.24 8.06 -25.21
C LYS A 401 24.64 8.25 -24.61
N PHE A 402 24.78 9.12 -23.61
CA PHE A 402 26.06 9.31 -22.90
C PHE A 402 26.56 8.01 -22.26
N ALA A 403 25.62 7.19 -21.80
CA ALA A 403 25.91 5.88 -21.25
C ALA A 403 26.39 4.87 -22.30
N GLY A 404 26.02 5.00 -23.59
CA GLY A 404 26.13 3.97 -24.63
C GLY A 404 27.10 4.30 -25.77
N GLU A 405 28.20 5.05 -25.57
CA GLU A 405 29.17 5.36 -26.62
C GLU A 405 29.88 4.09 -27.19
N ALA A 406 30.18 3.10 -26.34
CA ALA A 406 30.73 1.84 -26.78
C ALA A 406 29.67 0.95 -27.43
N PRO A 407 29.90 0.30 -28.59
CA PRO A 407 28.92 -0.54 -29.28
C PRO A 407 28.37 -1.67 -28.44
N GLN A 408 29.17 -2.31 -27.58
CA GLN A 408 28.74 -3.37 -26.68
C GLN A 408 27.79 -2.87 -25.57
N THR A 409 28.11 -1.70 -24.99
CA THR A 409 27.28 -1.07 -23.97
C THR A 409 25.94 -0.66 -24.55
N ARG A 410 25.91 -0.06 -25.74
CA ARG A 410 24.69 0.26 -26.48
C ARG A 410 23.82 -0.97 -26.74
N ALA A 411 24.41 -2.07 -27.19
CA ALA A 411 23.70 -3.31 -27.41
C ALA A 411 23.07 -3.86 -26.13
N GLY A 412 23.75 -3.72 -24.98
CA GLY A 412 23.24 -4.08 -23.68
C GLY A 412 22.03 -3.22 -23.26
N ILE A 413 22.11 -1.90 -23.46
CA ILE A 413 21.00 -0.96 -23.17
C ILE A 413 19.77 -1.27 -24.04
N PHE A 414 19.98 -1.50 -25.35
CA PHE A 414 18.90 -1.84 -26.27
C PHE A 414 18.27 -3.17 -25.91
N SER A 415 19.08 -4.20 -25.60
CA SER A 415 18.58 -5.50 -25.14
C SER A 415 17.78 -5.41 -23.86
N GLY A 416 18.22 -4.60 -22.89
CA GLY A 416 17.49 -4.36 -21.64
C GLY A 416 16.11 -3.76 -21.89
N CYS A 417 16.02 -2.74 -22.75
CA CYS A 417 14.78 -2.10 -23.15
C CYS A 417 13.87 -3.07 -23.95
N ALA A 418 14.42 -3.76 -24.95
CA ALA A 418 13.69 -4.71 -25.79
C ALA A 418 13.11 -5.87 -24.96
N ASN A 419 13.89 -6.41 -24.01
CA ASN A 419 13.43 -7.48 -23.12
C ASN A 419 12.21 -7.07 -22.30
N ALA A 420 12.18 -5.84 -21.77
CA ALA A 420 11.03 -5.34 -21.02
C ALA A 420 9.78 -5.17 -21.91
N LEU A 421 9.96 -4.86 -23.19
CA LEU A 421 8.88 -4.67 -24.15
C LEU A 421 8.43 -5.96 -24.85
N THR A 422 9.19 -7.06 -24.75
CA THR A 422 8.92 -8.32 -25.48
C THR A 422 7.51 -8.86 -25.23
N LEU A 423 7.02 -8.73 -23.99
CA LEU A 423 5.68 -9.20 -23.63
C LEU A 423 4.58 -8.49 -24.43
N PHE A 424 4.74 -7.19 -24.68
CA PHE A 424 3.78 -6.35 -25.40
C PHE A 424 3.81 -6.58 -26.92
N MET A 425 4.80 -7.31 -27.44
CA MET A 425 4.85 -7.74 -28.84
C MET A 425 4.00 -8.98 -29.11
N LYS A 426 3.59 -9.75 -28.08
CA LYS A 426 2.66 -10.87 -28.25
C LYS A 426 1.31 -10.35 -28.76
N PRO A 427 0.74 -10.86 -29.86
CA PRO A 427 -0.45 -10.27 -30.49
C PRO A 427 -1.65 -10.11 -29.57
N SER A 428 -1.90 -11.08 -28.69
CA SER A 428 -3.00 -11.01 -27.73
C SER A 428 -2.79 -9.90 -26.70
N ILE A 429 -1.57 -9.74 -26.19
CA ILE A 429 -1.23 -8.69 -25.22
C ILE A 429 -1.24 -7.32 -25.88
N ALA A 430 -0.66 -7.20 -27.07
CA ALA A 430 -0.69 -5.97 -27.85
C ALA A 430 -2.14 -5.45 -28.03
N LYS A 431 -3.09 -6.34 -28.33
CA LYS A 431 -4.50 -5.98 -28.46
C LYS A 431 -5.16 -5.60 -27.14
N ILE A 432 -4.89 -6.31 -26.05
CA ILE A 432 -5.44 -6.02 -24.72
C ILE A 432 -4.90 -4.71 -24.16
N THR A 433 -3.69 -4.32 -24.57
CA THR A 433 -3.02 -3.09 -24.09
C THR A 433 -3.08 -1.95 -25.12
N ALA A 434 -3.92 -2.05 -26.16
CA ALA A 434 -4.01 -1.04 -27.21
C ALA A 434 -4.84 0.18 -26.82
N LYS A 435 -5.91 0.00 -26.04
CA LYS A 435 -6.78 1.06 -25.56
C LYS A 435 -7.35 0.69 -24.19
N SER A 436 -8.05 1.59 -23.51
CA SER A 436 -8.76 1.28 -22.27
C SER A 436 -10.26 1.24 -22.48
N THR A 437 -10.93 0.20 -21.95
CA THR A 437 -12.39 0.05 -21.95
C THR A 437 -13.05 0.60 -20.69
N PHE A 438 -12.25 1.01 -19.70
CA PHE A 438 -12.68 1.73 -18.50
C PHE A 438 -11.54 2.60 -17.98
N ARG A 439 -11.86 3.61 -17.18
CA ARG A 439 -10.85 4.46 -16.53
C ARG A 439 -10.48 3.88 -15.16
N MET A 440 -9.18 3.74 -14.88
CA MET A 440 -8.72 3.20 -13.60
C MET A 440 -9.19 4.03 -12.39
N GLU A 441 -9.37 5.32 -12.56
CA GLU A 441 -9.90 6.21 -11.51
C GLU A 441 -11.34 5.85 -11.11
N ASP A 442 -12.16 5.25 -11.99
CA ASP A 442 -13.56 4.87 -11.69
C ASP A 442 -13.66 3.86 -10.54
N LEU A 443 -12.59 3.11 -10.25
CA LEU A 443 -12.54 2.24 -9.09
C LEU A 443 -12.79 2.99 -7.77
N GLY A 444 -12.25 4.19 -7.62
CA GLY A 444 -12.39 5.00 -6.42
C GLY A 444 -13.37 6.15 -6.55
N PHE A 445 -13.59 6.67 -7.77
CA PHE A 445 -14.32 7.90 -8.05
C PHE A 445 -15.56 7.70 -8.94
N GLY A 446 -15.76 6.53 -9.53
CA GLY A 446 -16.92 6.21 -10.36
C GLY A 446 -18.22 6.04 -9.56
N ASP A 447 -19.36 6.07 -10.26
CA ASP A 447 -20.68 5.99 -9.63
C ASP A 447 -21.02 4.59 -9.11
N GLU A 448 -20.57 3.54 -9.80
CA GLU A 448 -20.87 2.15 -9.46
C GLU A 448 -19.66 1.40 -8.88
N PRO A 449 -19.88 0.39 -8.01
CA PRO A 449 -18.79 -0.43 -7.50
C PRO A 449 -18.26 -1.36 -8.59
N ILE A 450 -16.94 -1.41 -8.76
CA ILE A 450 -16.28 -2.24 -9.77
C ILE A 450 -15.58 -3.41 -9.07
N ALA A 451 -15.71 -4.62 -9.65
CA ALA A 451 -14.91 -5.78 -9.31
C ALA A 451 -14.03 -6.14 -10.52
N LEU A 452 -12.77 -5.72 -10.47
CA LEU A 452 -11.77 -6.00 -11.49
C LEU A 452 -11.02 -7.28 -11.14
N PHE A 453 -11.17 -8.32 -11.96
CA PHE A 453 -10.39 -9.55 -11.89
C PHE A 453 -9.24 -9.49 -12.89
N MET A 454 -8.03 -9.65 -12.41
CA MET A 454 -6.83 -9.84 -13.23
C MET A 454 -6.46 -11.32 -13.22
N ILE A 455 -6.76 -12.02 -14.30
CA ILE A 455 -6.62 -13.47 -14.40
C ILE A 455 -5.29 -13.82 -15.10
N MET A 456 -4.39 -14.49 -14.36
CA MET A 456 -3.05 -14.83 -14.81
C MET A 456 -2.87 -16.34 -14.95
N PRO A 457 -2.10 -16.82 -15.95
CA PRO A 457 -1.75 -18.24 -16.03
C PRO A 457 -0.78 -18.64 -14.92
N GLU A 458 -1.07 -19.74 -14.20
CA GLU A 458 -0.24 -20.22 -13.08
C GLU A 458 1.19 -20.62 -13.56
N ALA A 459 1.28 -21.26 -14.72
CA ALA A 459 2.52 -21.82 -15.22
C ALA A 459 3.46 -20.80 -15.89
N ASP A 460 2.93 -19.70 -16.45
CA ASP A 460 3.74 -18.73 -17.19
C ASP A 460 3.93 -17.43 -16.36
N LYS A 461 5.02 -17.38 -15.62
CA LYS A 461 5.37 -16.22 -14.79
C LYS A 461 5.59 -14.92 -15.58
N THR A 462 5.75 -14.99 -16.90
CA THR A 462 5.94 -13.80 -17.73
C THR A 462 4.74 -12.85 -17.62
N TYR A 463 3.53 -13.38 -17.52
CA TYR A 463 2.31 -12.58 -17.39
C TYR A 463 2.11 -12.00 -15.97
N HIS A 464 2.76 -12.58 -14.95
CA HIS A 464 2.65 -12.07 -13.58
C HIS A 464 3.18 -10.63 -13.43
N ALA A 465 4.11 -10.23 -14.32
CA ALA A 465 4.61 -8.85 -14.36
C ALA A 465 3.49 -7.86 -14.68
N LEU A 466 2.51 -8.23 -15.53
CA LEU A 466 1.38 -7.37 -15.88
C LEU A 466 0.46 -7.12 -14.67
N SER A 467 0.20 -8.13 -13.85
CA SER A 467 -0.59 -7.93 -12.64
C SER A 467 0.07 -6.99 -11.65
N SER A 468 1.39 -7.10 -11.48
CA SER A 468 2.16 -6.20 -10.62
C SER A 468 2.18 -4.77 -11.18
N LEU A 469 2.34 -4.64 -12.49
CA LEU A 469 2.26 -3.37 -13.23
C LEU A 469 0.91 -2.69 -13.00
N TYR A 470 -0.20 -3.36 -13.32
CA TYR A 470 -1.53 -2.77 -13.17
C TYR A 470 -1.91 -2.50 -11.70
N THR A 471 -1.48 -3.35 -10.76
CA THR A 471 -1.67 -3.08 -9.32
C THR A 471 -1.02 -1.75 -8.92
N SER A 472 0.22 -1.52 -9.37
CA SER A 472 0.95 -0.28 -9.08
C SER A 472 0.34 0.92 -9.81
N MET A 473 -0.02 0.78 -11.08
CA MET A 473 -0.65 1.84 -11.88
C MET A 473 -1.98 2.30 -11.29
N ILE A 474 -2.88 1.36 -10.98
CA ILE A 474 -4.18 1.67 -10.37
C ILE A 474 -3.97 2.44 -9.05
N TYR A 475 -3.04 2.00 -8.21
CA TYR A 475 -2.72 2.70 -6.98
C TYR A 475 -2.22 4.13 -7.24
N GLN A 476 -1.34 4.33 -8.20
CA GLN A 476 -0.79 5.66 -8.55
C GLN A 476 -1.87 6.59 -9.09
N VAL A 477 -2.71 6.12 -10.02
CA VAL A 477 -3.84 6.87 -10.58
C VAL A 477 -4.79 7.33 -9.46
N LEU A 478 -5.21 6.39 -8.60
CA LEU A 478 -6.10 6.70 -7.48
C LEU A 478 -5.47 7.69 -6.50
N THR A 479 -4.21 7.50 -6.14
CA THR A 479 -3.54 8.38 -5.17
C THR A 479 -3.32 9.78 -5.72
N ARG A 480 -3.00 9.92 -6.99
CA ARG A 480 -2.91 11.22 -7.68
C ARG A 480 -4.27 11.91 -7.70
N ARG A 481 -5.31 11.21 -8.10
CA ARG A 481 -6.67 11.76 -8.12
C ARG A 481 -7.16 12.18 -6.72
N CYS A 482 -6.72 11.48 -5.68
CA CYS A 482 -7.01 11.86 -4.29
C CYS A 482 -6.42 13.23 -3.91
N LEU A 483 -5.30 13.68 -4.51
CA LEU A 483 -4.68 14.98 -4.15
C LEU A 483 -5.63 16.16 -4.41
N THR A 484 -6.46 16.05 -5.45
CA THR A 484 -7.43 17.08 -5.84
C THR A 484 -8.83 16.82 -5.28
N ALA A 485 -9.06 15.68 -4.61
CA ALA A 485 -10.36 15.30 -4.08
C ALA A 485 -10.59 15.84 -2.64
N PRO A 486 -11.85 16.11 -2.25
CA PRO A 486 -12.17 16.50 -0.88
C PRO A 486 -11.69 15.46 0.14
N GLY A 487 -10.98 15.93 1.17
CA GLY A 487 -10.38 15.07 2.18
C GLY A 487 -9.22 14.21 1.69
N GLN A 488 -8.71 14.45 0.48
CA GLN A 488 -7.60 13.73 -0.16
C GLN A 488 -7.78 12.20 -0.15
N ARG A 489 -9.01 11.73 -0.39
CA ARG A 489 -9.41 10.35 -0.27
C ARG A 489 -10.36 9.93 -1.39
N CYS A 490 -10.35 8.64 -1.74
CA CYS A 490 -11.35 8.05 -2.62
C CYS A 490 -12.73 8.10 -1.96
N PRO A 491 -13.77 8.61 -2.63
CA PRO A 491 -15.15 8.54 -2.18
C PRO A 491 -15.63 7.10 -1.93
N ARG A 492 -15.19 6.18 -2.78
CA ARG A 492 -15.40 4.73 -2.64
C ARG A 492 -14.10 4.05 -2.25
N ASN A 493 -14.12 3.27 -1.16
CA ASN A 493 -12.96 2.49 -0.77
C ASN A 493 -12.58 1.48 -1.87
N VAL A 494 -11.29 1.31 -2.10
CA VAL A 494 -10.75 0.34 -3.07
C VAL A 494 -9.92 -0.71 -2.33
N LYS A 495 -10.25 -1.98 -2.53
CA LYS A 495 -9.61 -3.11 -1.86
C LYS A 495 -8.85 -3.98 -2.84
N PHE A 496 -7.55 -4.05 -2.65
CA PHE A 496 -6.69 -4.95 -3.43
C PHE A 496 -6.64 -6.30 -2.74
N VAL A 497 -6.97 -7.35 -3.48
CA VAL A 497 -6.92 -8.74 -3.02
C VAL A 497 -5.90 -9.51 -3.84
N LEU A 498 -4.76 -9.81 -3.22
CA LEU A 498 -3.61 -10.47 -3.83
C LEU A 498 -3.58 -11.92 -3.33
N ASP A 499 -4.28 -12.82 -4.03
CA ASP A 499 -4.51 -14.20 -3.56
C ASP A 499 -3.23 -15.03 -3.45
N GLU A 500 -2.28 -14.88 -4.34
CA GLU A 500 -0.99 -15.58 -4.27
C GLU A 500 0.17 -14.59 -4.40
N LYS A 501 0.26 -13.66 -3.43
CA LYS A 501 1.26 -12.58 -3.46
C LYS A 501 2.70 -13.10 -3.60
N GLY A 502 2.99 -14.26 -3.01
CA GLY A 502 4.31 -14.90 -3.10
C GLY A 502 4.72 -15.37 -4.49
N GLN A 503 3.75 -15.56 -5.40
CA GLN A 503 4.00 -15.95 -6.79
C GLN A 503 4.10 -14.76 -7.76
N MET A 504 3.70 -13.57 -7.33
CA MET A 504 3.75 -12.36 -8.15
C MET A 504 5.19 -11.87 -8.33
N VAL A 505 5.43 -11.15 -9.41
CA VAL A 505 6.64 -10.31 -9.54
C VAL A 505 6.56 -9.19 -8.49
N PRO A 506 7.67 -8.71 -7.93
CA PRO A 506 7.66 -7.59 -6.99
C PRO A 506 6.89 -6.38 -7.55
N ILE A 507 5.96 -5.85 -6.74
CA ILE A 507 5.28 -4.59 -7.06
C ILE A 507 6.20 -3.46 -6.58
N GLU A 508 6.51 -2.53 -7.47
CA GLU A 508 7.37 -1.39 -7.13
C GLU A 508 6.71 -0.54 -6.03
N ASN A 509 7.49 -0.09 -5.06
CA ASN A 509 7.03 0.71 -3.92
C ASN A 509 5.90 0.09 -3.05
N TYR A 510 5.71 -1.24 -3.10
CA TYR A 510 4.63 -1.92 -2.36
C TYR A 510 4.64 -1.65 -0.85
N SER A 511 5.82 -1.54 -0.24
CA SER A 511 5.94 -1.20 1.19
C SER A 511 5.36 0.19 1.52
N ALA A 512 5.60 1.17 0.65
CA ALA A 512 5.00 2.51 0.77
C ALA A 512 3.48 2.46 0.51
N MET A 513 3.03 1.69 -0.49
CA MET A 513 1.61 1.51 -0.79
C MET A 513 0.83 0.98 0.42
N CYS A 514 1.36 -0.06 1.09
CA CYS A 514 0.75 -0.62 2.30
C CYS A 514 0.71 0.37 3.48
N SER A 515 1.70 1.27 3.59
CA SER A 515 1.77 2.24 4.67
C SER A 515 0.88 3.44 4.46
N MET A 516 0.80 3.97 3.23
CA MET A 516 0.17 5.25 2.89
C MET A 516 -1.26 5.10 2.34
N GLY A 517 -1.60 3.95 1.76
CA GLY A 517 -2.88 3.70 1.09
C GLY A 517 -4.09 3.84 1.99
N LEU A 518 -3.97 3.43 3.27
CA LEU A 518 -5.07 3.45 4.24
C LEU A 518 -5.71 4.82 4.38
N GLY A 519 -4.91 5.89 4.49
CA GLY A 519 -5.41 7.27 4.60
C GLY A 519 -6.20 7.72 3.37
N LYS A 520 -5.99 7.09 2.21
CA LYS A 520 -6.65 7.40 0.95
C LYS A 520 -7.87 6.51 0.65
N GLY A 521 -8.22 5.61 1.56
CA GLY A 521 -9.31 4.65 1.37
C GLY A 521 -8.92 3.44 0.52
N ILE A 522 -7.63 3.16 0.42
CA ILE A 522 -7.07 2.02 -0.32
C ILE A 522 -6.45 1.06 0.69
N ASP A 523 -6.90 -0.18 0.71
CA ASP A 523 -6.33 -1.23 1.56
C ASP A 523 -5.99 -2.51 0.78
N PHE A 524 -5.06 -3.28 1.35
CA PHE A 524 -4.51 -4.49 0.75
C PHE A 524 -4.85 -5.71 1.61
N MET A 525 -5.30 -6.76 0.96
CA MET A 525 -5.33 -8.11 1.51
C MET A 525 -4.37 -8.95 0.69
N GLN A 526 -3.34 -9.49 1.35
CA GLN A 526 -2.38 -10.39 0.71
C GLN A 526 -2.44 -11.79 1.31
N ALA A 527 -2.32 -12.81 0.47
CA ALA A 527 -2.18 -14.18 0.91
C ALA A 527 -0.79 -14.72 0.55
N LEU A 528 -0.16 -15.37 1.53
CA LEU A 528 1.19 -15.93 1.46
C LEU A 528 1.16 -17.36 2.00
N GLN A 529 2.15 -18.16 1.62
CA GLN A 529 2.32 -19.51 2.18
C GLN A 529 3.15 -19.45 3.46
N ASP A 530 4.18 -18.61 3.47
CA ASP A 530 5.09 -18.34 4.58
C ASP A 530 5.72 -16.95 4.45
N ASP A 531 6.47 -16.55 5.46
CA ASP A 531 7.14 -15.25 5.50
C ASP A 531 8.33 -15.14 4.54
N ASN A 532 8.98 -16.27 4.20
CA ASN A 532 10.14 -16.28 3.32
C ASN A 532 9.78 -15.79 1.93
N GLN A 533 8.54 -16.01 1.48
CA GLN A 533 8.07 -15.51 0.18
C GLN A 533 8.18 -13.98 0.06
N LEU A 534 7.90 -13.23 1.12
CA LEU A 534 8.12 -11.77 1.12
C LEU A 534 9.59 -11.39 1.13
N GLU A 535 10.40 -12.13 1.90
CA GLU A 535 11.84 -11.88 1.98
C GLU A 535 12.52 -12.19 0.65
N ASP A 536 12.05 -13.21 -0.04
CA ASP A 536 12.53 -13.55 -1.39
C ASP A 536 12.18 -12.48 -2.41
N LEU A 537 10.99 -11.91 -2.37
CA LEU A 537 10.55 -10.89 -3.31
C LEU A 537 11.18 -9.52 -3.05
N TYR A 538 11.23 -9.08 -1.79
CA TYR A 538 11.53 -7.69 -1.46
C TYR A 538 12.82 -7.47 -0.65
N GLY A 539 13.47 -8.56 -0.18
CA GLY A 539 14.52 -8.48 0.81
C GLY A 539 13.97 -8.32 2.23
N ARG A 540 14.78 -8.68 3.21
CA ARG A 540 14.38 -8.75 4.63
C ARG A 540 13.84 -7.43 5.18
N GLU A 541 14.48 -6.32 4.85
CA GLU A 541 14.09 -4.99 5.36
C GLU A 541 12.73 -4.56 4.84
N LYS A 542 12.54 -4.56 3.51
CA LYS A 542 11.26 -4.20 2.90
C LYS A 542 10.14 -5.18 3.28
N ALA A 543 10.45 -6.48 3.40
CA ALA A 543 9.50 -7.49 3.86
C ALA A 543 9.01 -7.19 5.29
N ASN A 544 9.91 -6.77 6.19
CA ASN A 544 9.53 -6.35 7.54
C ASN A 544 8.63 -5.10 7.54
N ILE A 545 8.90 -4.11 6.69
CA ILE A 545 8.05 -2.92 6.55
C ILE A 545 6.65 -3.32 6.06
N ILE A 546 6.56 -4.20 5.06
CA ILE A 546 5.29 -4.71 4.54
C ILE A 546 4.51 -5.42 5.66
N ARG A 547 5.13 -6.33 6.41
CA ARG A 547 4.52 -7.04 7.54
C ARG A 547 4.01 -6.08 8.62
N GLN A 548 4.79 -5.06 8.98
CA GLN A 548 4.37 -4.03 9.94
C GLN A 548 3.18 -3.20 9.44
N GLY A 549 3.05 -3.03 8.14
CA GLY A 549 1.90 -2.39 7.49
C GLY A 549 0.62 -3.22 7.53
N MET A 550 0.69 -4.53 7.87
CA MET A 550 -0.47 -5.41 7.99
C MET A 550 -1.11 -5.29 9.37
N SER A 551 -2.32 -4.76 9.42
CA SER A 551 -3.06 -4.52 10.66
C SER A 551 -3.57 -5.80 11.30
N ASN A 552 -3.97 -6.76 10.48
CA ASN A 552 -4.43 -8.08 10.90
C ASN A 552 -3.67 -9.17 10.14
N GLU A 553 -3.23 -10.18 10.86
CA GLU A 553 -2.62 -11.38 10.29
C GLU A 553 -3.43 -12.60 10.68
N PHE A 554 -3.91 -13.32 9.69
CA PHE A 554 -4.55 -14.61 9.81
C PHE A 554 -3.53 -15.72 9.58
N PHE A 555 -3.16 -16.40 10.63
CA PHE A 555 -2.32 -17.59 10.57
C PHE A 555 -3.22 -18.83 10.62
N ILE A 556 -3.28 -19.58 9.52
CA ILE A 556 -4.05 -20.84 9.46
C ILE A 556 -3.13 -21.99 9.83
N ILE A 557 -2.06 -22.19 9.11
CA ILE A 557 -1.02 -23.19 9.40
C ILE A 557 0.23 -22.84 8.57
N SER A 558 1.41 -23.20 9.03
CA SER A 558 2.66 -23.18 8.26
C SER A 558 3.56 -24.31 8.67
N LYS A 559 4.32 -24.85 7.73
CA LYS A 559 5.39 -25.82 7.98
C LYS A 559 6.75 -25.14 8.19
N ASP A 560 6.83 -23.87 7.84
CA ASP A 560 8.04 -23.09 8.02
C ASP A 560 8.26 -22.76 9.49
N LYS A 561 9.46 -23.14 10.00
CA LYS A 561 9.81 -22.99 11.42
C LYS A 561 9.97 -21.52 11.81
N ASP A 562 10.54 -20.69 10.93
CA ASP A 562 10.78 -19.29 11.23
C ASP A 562 9.46 -18.53 11.34
N THR A 563 8.52 -18.79 10.44
CA THR A 563 7.15 -18.25 10.49
C THR A 563 6.42 -18.67 11.76
N THR A 564 6.43 -19.97 12.12
CA THR A 564 5.75 -20.46 13.32
C THR A 564 6.38 -19.91 14.61
N GLU A 565 7.71 -19.79 14.64
CA GLU A 565 8.44 -19.22 15.76
C GLU A 565 8.14 -17.72 15.93
N ARG A 566 8.07 -16.95 14.81
CA ARG A 566 7.68 -15.54 14.83
C ARG A 566 6.26 -15.38 15.38
N VAL A 567 5.29 -16.11 14.81
CA VAL A 567 3.89 -16.03 15.21
C VAL A 567 3.74 -16.39 16.69
N SER A 568 4.41 -17.44 17.16
CA SER A 568 4.42 -17.84 18.57
C SER A 568 4.96 -16.73 19.49
N LYS A 569 6.05 -16.05 19.09
CA LYS A 569 6.61 -14.90 19.82
C LYS A 569 5.62 -13.74 19.90
N GLU A 570 4.94 -13.42 18.80
CA GLU A 570 3.98 -12.30 18.72
C GLU A 570 2.70 -12.58 19.52
N ILE A 571 2.21 -13.80 19.55
CA ILE A 571 1.10 -14.24 20.43
C ILE A 571 1.46 -13.91 21.88
N GLY A 572 2.73 -14.15 22.29
CA GLY A 572 3.29 -13.74 23.55
C GLY A 572 3.16 -14.80 24.64
N HIS A 573 3.56 -14.41 25.87
CA HIS A 573 3.72 -15.34 26.99
C HIS A 573 2.57 -15.28 27.98
N THR A 574 2.32 -16.43 28.58
CA THR A 574 1.40 -16.64 29.69
C THR A 574 2.12 -17.41 30.80
N GLN A 575 1.58 -17.39 31.99
CA GLN A 575 2.06 -18.23 33.07
C GLN A 575 1.22 -19.48 33.21
N ILE A 576 1.86 -20.60 33.47
CA ILE A 576 1.22 -21.88 33.82
C ILE A 576 1.64 -22.31 35.22
N TYR A 577 0.75 -22.97 35.90
CA TYR A 577 1.05 -23.59 37.23
C TYR A 577 1.40 -25.04 37.02
N THR A 578 2.61 -25.41 37.33
CA THR A 578 3.06 -26.82 37.29
C THR A 578 3.22 -27.34 38.71
N ARG A 579 2.70 -28.51 38.95
CA ARG A 579 2.84 -29.22 40.21
C ARG A 579 3.87 -30.33 40.01
N THR A 580 4.98 -30.25 40.71
CA THR A 580 5.98 -31.30 40.72
C THR A 580 5.75 -32.16 41.98
N ARG A 581 5.65 -33.46 41.83
CA ARG A 581 5.53 -34.43 42.94
C ARG A 581 6.94 -34.86 43.29
N GLY A 582 7.42 -34.47 44.45
CA GLY A 582 8.68 -34.92 45.03
C GLY A 582 8.45 -35.78 46.24
N PRO A 583 9.50 -36.45 46.79
CA PRO A 583 9.42 -37.30 47.98
C PRO A 583 8.92 -36.59 49.24
N GLY A 584 8.96 -35.25 49.29
CA GLY A 584 8.54 -34.42 50.42
C GLY A 584 7.17 -33.75 50.27
N GLY A 585 6.41 -34.07 49.22
CA GLY A 585 5.13 -33.43 48.95
C GLY A 585 5.02 -32.84 47.54
N SER A 586 3.92 -32.13 47.25
CA SER A 586 3.67 -31.53 45.95
C SER A 586 3.92 -30.03 46.02
N GLU A 587 5.01 -29.58 45.39
CA GLU A 587 5.34 -28.17 45.26
C GLU A 587 4.75 -27.61 43.95
N GLY A 588 4.15 -26.44 44.02
CA GLY A 588 3.59 -25.76 42.89
C GLY A 588 4.46 -24.59 42.45
N HIS A 589 4.93 -24.64 41.21
CA HIS A 589 5.73 -23.57 40.63
C HIS A 589 4.99 -22.87 39.50
N VAL A 590 5.10 -21.56 39.43
CA VAL A 590 4.65 -20.75 38.29
C VAL A 590 5.76 -20.73 37.27
N LYS A 591 5.47 -21.19 36.04
CA LYS A 591 6.40 -21.19 34.93
C LYS A 591 5.88 -20.33 33.79
N ARG A 592 6.79 -19.55 33.21
CA ARG A 592 6.51 -18.80 31.97
C ARG A 592 6.44 -19.76 30.80
N ARG A 593 5.40 -19.63 29.97
CA ARG A 593 5.22 -20.38 28.73
C ARG A 593 4.69 -19.48 27.65
N ARG A 594 4.97 -19.73 26.38
CA ARG A 594 4.25 -19.11 25.29
C ARG A 594 2.78 -19.51 25.32
N LEU A 595 1.91 -18.63 24.88
CA LEU A 595 0.47 -18.89 24.85
C LEU A 595 0.14 -20.05 23.88
N LEU A 596 0.88 -20.12 22.76
CA LEU A 596 1.05 -21.29 21.88
C LEU A 596 2.52 -21.41 21.51
N GLU A 597 3.08 -22.60 21.64
CA GLU A 597 4.44 -22.90 21.16
C GLU A 597 4.43 -23.07 19.63
N ALA A 598 5.60 -22.98 18.99
CA ALA A 598 5.73 -23.12 17.54
C ALA A 598 5.21 -24.48 17.04
N ASP A 599 5.47 -25.55 17.79
CA ASP A 599 5.02 -26.90 17.45
C ASP A 599 3.48 -27.02 17.51
N GLU A 600 2.84 -26.37 18.49
CA GLU A 600 1.37 -26.34 18.60
C GLU A 600 0.72 -25.55 17.45
N LEU A 601 1.43 -24.55 16.89
CA LEU A 601 0.98 -23.82 15.71
C LEU A 601 1.08 -24.65 14.42
N ALA A 602 2.07 -25.54 14.35
CA ALA A 602 2.21 -26.48 13.23
C ALA A 602 1.16 -27.60 13.24
N GLU A 603 0.51 -27.83 14.38
CA GLU A 603 -0.51 -28.87 14.61
C GLU A 603 -1.94 -28.33 14.67
N LEU A 604 -2.19 -27.09 14.22
CA LEU A 604 -3.54 -26.53 14.16
C LEU A 604 -4.46 -27.42 13.31
N MET A 605 -5.65 -27.69 13.83
CA MET A 605 -6.63 -28.50 13.11
C MET A 605 -7.22 -27.73 11.94
N GLU A 606 -7.70 -28.46 10.95
CA GLU A 606 -8.39 -27.86 9.79
C GLU A 606 -9.53 -26.94 10.22
N GLY A 607 -9.52 -25.71 9.71
CA GLY A 607 -10.46 -24.63 10.05
C GLY A 607 -10.10 -23.82 11.30
N GLU A 608 -9.12 -24.25 12.10
CA GLU A 608 -8.58 -23.40 13.17
C GLU A 608 -7.68 -22.30 12.59
N ALA A 609 -7.69 -21.14 13.25
CA ALA A 609 -6.84 -20.02 12.86
C ALA A 609 -6.51 -19.12 14.06
N ILE A 610 -5.31 -18.55 14.02
CA ILE A 610 -4.90 -17.50 14.94
C ILE A 610 -5.01 -16.16 14.22
N VAL A 611 -5.59 -15.15 14.88
CA VAL A 611 -5.62 -13.79 14.34
C VAL A 611 -4.81 -12.87 15.24
N LEU A 612 -3.71 -12.38 14.71
CA LEU A 612 -2.93 -11.30 15.29
C LEU A 612 -3.51 -9.97 14.83
N ARG A 613 -3.66 -9.02 15.73
CA ARG A 613 -4.25 -7.70 15.46
C ARG A 613 -3.46 -6.62 16.18
N VAL A 614 -2.67 -5.91 15.42
CA VAL A 614 -1.70 -4.96 15.98
C VAL A 614 -2.31 -3.57 16.19
N THR A 615 -3.15 -3.13 15.26
CA THR A 615 -3.63 -1.73 15.20
C THR A 615 -4.94 -1.48 15.94
N LYS A 616 -5.70 -2.52 16.30
CA LYS A 616 -7.00 -2.36 16.98
C LYS A 616 -6.85 -1.85 18.40
N ARG A 617 -7.10 -0.56 18.64
CA ARG A 617 -6.92 0.12 19.93
C ARG A 617 -8.21 0.59 20.58
N LYS A 618 -9.33 0.60 19.85
CA LYS A 618 -10.65 1.06 20.31
C LYS A 618 -11.73 0.05 19.96
N ASP A 619 -12.73 -0.05 20.82
CA ASP A 619 -13.95 -0.81 20.54
C ASP A 619 -14.92 0.03 19.66
N ARG A 620 -16.09 -0.56 19.31
CA ARG A 620 -17.13 0.12 18.51
C ARG A 620 -17.70 1.40 19.14
N LYS A 621 -17.53 1.59 20.45
CA LYS A 621 -17.97 2.75 21.22
C LYS A 621 -16.82 3.75 21.48
N GLY A 622 -15.67 3.58 20.83
CA GLY A 622 -14.49 4.45 21.00
C GLY A 622 -13.67 4.19 22.27
N ARG A 623 -14.02 3.21 23.11
CA ARG A 623 -13.31 2.93 24.37
C ARG A 623 -11.99 2.22 24.07
N LYS A 624 -10.93 2.58 24.78
CA LYS A 624 -9.60 1.95 24.66
C LYS A 624 -9.65 0.46 25.01
N ILE A 625 -9.02 -0.37 24.19
CA ILE A 625 -8.89 -1.82 24.39
C ILE A 625 -7.43 -2.25 24.26
N ARG A 626 -7.12 -3.43 24.80
CA ARG A 626 -5.85 -4.13 24.54
C ARG A 626 -6.07 -5.13 23.39
N PRO A 627 -5.33 -5.03 22.27
CA PRO A 627 -5.47 -5.96 21.14
C PRO A 627 -4.91 -7.33 21.53
N ARG A 628 -5.79 -8.21 21.98
CA ARG A 628 -5.44 -9.59 22.31
C ARG A 628 -5.52 -10.47 21.08
N PRO A 629 -4.62 -11.46 20.90
CA PRO A 629 -4.74 -12.41 19.81
C PRO A 629 -6.06 -13.18 19.90
N ILE A 630 -6.57 -13.62 18.76
CA ILE A 630 -7.81 -14.39 18.68
C ILE A 630 -7.45 -15.82 18.29
N PHE A 631 -8.04 -16.79 18.93
CA PHE A 631 -7.98 -18.19 18.51
C PHE A 631 -9.36 -18.61 18.03
N ASN A 632 -9.52 -18.69 16.71
CA ASN A 632 -10.72 -19.21 16.10
C ASN A 632 -10.68 -20.74 16.14
N THR A 633 -11.45 -21.34 17.01
CA THR A 633 -11.52 -22.80 17.22
C THR A 633 -12.94 -23.22 17.59
N GLY A 634 -13.36 -24.41 17.21
CA GLY A 634 -14.67 -24.98 17.50
C GLY A 634 -15.82 -24.08 17.01
N LYS A 635 -16.55 -23.42 17.92
CA LYS A 635 -17.69 -22.57 17.58
C LYS A 635 -17.35 -21.22 16.94
N THR A 636 -16.09 -20.81 16.99
CA THR A 636 -15.60 -19.53 16.44
C THR A 636 -14.82 -19.72 15.14
N MET A 637 -14.66 -20.96 14.67
CA MET A 637 -14.05 -21.26 13.37
C MET A 637 -14.82 -20.59 12.24
N MET A 638 -14.08 -20.11 11.23
CA MET A 638 -14.69 -19.58 10.02
C MET A 638 -15.39 -20.70 9.26
N PRO A 639 -16.64 -20.50 8.80
CA PRO A 639 -17.34 -21.50 8.02
C PRO A 639 -16.71 -21.65 6.64
N TYR A 640 -16.73 -22.86 6.10
CA TYR A 640 -16.31 -23.10 4.73
C TYR A 640 -17.33 -22.52 3.74
N ALA A 641 -16.84 -21.80 2.73
CA ALA A 641 -17.71 -21.20 1.73
C ALA A 641 -18.55 -22.24 0.98
N TRP A 642 -17.98 -23.39 0.61
CA TRP A 642 -18.71 -24.45 -0.06
C TRP A 642 -19.90 -25.02 0.75
N LYS A 643 -19.89 -24.91 2.09
CA LYS A 643 -21.01 -25.31 2.96
C LYS A 643 -22.06 -24.21 3.11
N GLU A 644 -21.63 -22.98 3.31
CA GLU A 644 -22.51 -21.88 3.72
C GLU A 644 -22.85 -20.91 2.59
N LEU A 645 -22.04 -20.88 1.52
CA LEU A 645 -22.15 -20.01 0.36
C LEU A 645 -22.10 -20.83 -0.94
N PRO A 646 -23.09 -21.71 -1.18
CA PRO A 646 -23.06 -22.59 -2.36
C PRO A 646 -23.04 -21.82 -3.69
N GLU A 647 -23.49 -20.57 -3.68
CA GLU A 647 -23.42 -19.68 -4.85
C GLU A 647 -21.98 -19.27 -5.24
N PHE A 648 -21.02 -19.37 -4.33
CA PHE A 648 -19.60 -19.08 -4.58
C PHE A 648 -18.84 -20.36 -4.98
N THR A 649 -19.30 -21.05 -5.98
CA THR A 649 -18.68 -22.28 -6.50
C THR A 649 -18.18 -22.09 -7.92
N SER A 650 -17.03 -22.71 -8.22
CA SER A 650 -16.46 -22.80 -9.57
C SER A 650 -16.55 -24.22 -10.15
N ARG A 651 -17.02 -25.22 -9.35
CA ARG A 651 -16.88 -26.65 -9.71
C ARG A 651 -17.56 -27.05 -11.01
N ASP A 652 -18.72 -26.44 -11.30
CA ASP A 652 -19.56 -26.79 -12.44
C ASP A 652 -19.64 -25.62 -13.45
N ARG A 653 -18.71 -24.66 -13.39
CA ARG A 653 -18.69 -23.48 -14.26
C ARG A 653 -17.56 -23.57 -15.25
N PHE A 654 -17.85 -23.18 -16.48
CA PHE A 654 -16.88 -23.10 -17.57
C PHE A 654 -16.35 -21.68 -17.73
N PHE A 655 -15.13 -21.55 -18.21
CA PHE A 655 -14.45 -20.27 -18.41
C PHE A 655 -15.21 -19.36 -19.41
N GLU A 656 -15.92 -19.97 -20.34
CA GLU A 656 -16.77 -19.34 -21.36
C GLU A 656 -18.02 -18.64 -20.76
N GLU A 657 -18.40 -18.98 -19.53
CA GLU A 657 -19.51 -18.35 -18.79
C GLU A 657 -19.15 -17.00 -18.16
N LEU A 658 -17.86 -16.66 -18.14
CA LEU A 658 -17.41 -15.37 -17.62
C LEU A 658 -17.92 -14.22 -18.51
N PRO A 659 -18.24 -13.06 -17.92
CA PRO A 659 -18.64 -11.87 -18.67
C PRO A 659 -17.42 -11.21 -19.34
N LEU A 660 -16.92 -11.85 -20.40
CA LEU A 660 -15.70 -11.44 -21.12
C LEU A 660 -16.05 -10.40 -22.19
N ASP A 661 -15.29 -9.30 -22.19
CA ASP A 661 -15.39 -8.27 -23.21
C ASP A 661 -14.78 -8.75 -24.55
N GLN A 662 -15.50 -8.54 -25.65
CA GLN A 662 -15.07 -8.95 -26.97
C GLN A 662 -14.46 -7.82 -27.80
N SER A 663 -14.44 -6.59 -27.29
CA SER A 663 -14.03 -5.38 -28.03
C SER A 663 -12.58 -5.45 -28.55
N TYR A 664 -11.68 -6.14 -27.81
CA TYR A 664 -10.29 -6.29 -28.22
C TYR A 664 -10.10 -7.01 -29.56
N LYS A 665 -11.08 -7.81 -30.00
CA LYS A 665 -11.01 -8.56 -31.27
C LYS A 665 -11.04 -7.65 -32.49
N SER A 666 -11.61 -6.44 -32.36
CA SER A 666 -11.67 -5.45 -33.43
C SER A 666 -10.32 -4.76 -33.69
N ILE A 667 -9.33 -4.90 -32.80
CA ILE A 667 -8.04 -4.24 -32.96
C ILE A 667 -7.22 -4.93 -34.06
N ILE A 668 -6.77 -4.13 -35.03
CA ILE A 668 -5.84 -4.54 -36.08
C ILE A 668 -4.45 -3.99 -35.73
N LEU A 669 -3.47 -4.86 -35.52
CA LEU A 669 -2.14 -4.46 -35.06
C LEU A 669 -1.40 -3.56 -36.07
N GLY A 670 -1.71 -3.71 -37.37
CA GLY A 670 -1.15 -2.84 -38.41
C GLY A 670 -1.53 -1.37 -38.25
N ASP A 671 -2.71 -1.08 -37.70
CA ASP A 671 -3.21 0.29 -37.48
C ASP A 671 -2.52 0.98 -36.31
N LEU A 672 -1.85 0.23 -35.44
CA LEU A 672 -1.10 0.73 -34.30
C LEU A 672 0.33 1.17 -34.64
N MET A 673 0.81 0.85 -35.86
CA MET A 673 2.17 1.23 -36.27
C MET A 673 2.24 2.71 -36.61
N LEU A 674 3.43 3.29 -36.46
CA LEU A 674 3.73 4.64 -36.93
C LEU A 674 3.60 4.71 -38.47
N ASP A 675 3.17 5.85 -38.97
CA ASP A 675 3.16 6.10 -40.41
C ASP A 675 4.60 6.21 -40.93
N LYS A 676 4.90 5.57 -42.05
CA LYS A 676 6.25 5.53 -42.63
C LYS A 676 6.81 6.93 -42.95
N GLU A 677 5.96 7.90 -43.24
CA GLU A 677 6.37 9.28 -43.43
C GLU A 677 6.89 9.97 -42.18
N ILE A 678 6.38 9.57 -41.00
CA ILE A 678 6.84 10.09 -39.71
C ILE A 678 8.22 9.54 -39.38
N ASP A 679 8.45 8.26 -39.66
CA ASP A 679 9.74 7.61 -39.42
C ASP A 679 10.91 8.29 -40.18
N ASN A 680 10.64 8.86 -41.37
CA ASN A 680 11.67 9.48 -42.20
C ASN A 680 11.81 11.00 -41.99
N ASN A 681 10.74 11.68 -41.59
CA ASN A 681 10.71 13.12 -41.32
C ASN A 681 9.92 13.37 -40.03
N PRO A 682 10.59 13.44 -38.88
CA PRO A 682 9.94 13.94 -37.69
C PRO A 682 9.41 15.36 -37.95
N PRO A 683 8.26 15.73 -37.38
CA PRO A 683 7.69 17.05 -37.60
C PRO A 683 8.74 18.15 -37.42
N SER A 684 8.80 19.08 -38.35
CA SER A 684 9.73 20.19 -38.25
C SER A 684 9.36 21.06 -37.04
N TYR A 685 10.15 20.95 -36.00
CA TYR A 685 10.10 21.88 -34.89
C TYR A 685 10.71 23.23 -35.35
N THR A 686 9.97 24.00 -36.08
CA THR A 686 10.25 25.44 -36.14
C THR A 686 9.49 26.05 -34.95
N PRO A 687 10.16 26.57 -33.92
CA PRO A 687 9.51 27.53 -33.04
C PRO A 687 8.94 28.62 -33.95
N GLY A 688 7.67 28.98 -33.78
CA GLY A 688 7.15 30.14 -34.45
C GLY A 688 8.13 31.29 -34.23
N PRO A 689 8.38 32.16 -35.22
CA PRO A 689 9.43 33.19 -35.15
C PRO A 689 9.33 34.13 -33.93
N MET A 690 8.26 34.08 -33.17
CA MET A 690 8.01 34.93 -32.01
C MET A 690 8.43 34.32 -30.65
N LEU A 691 8.56 32.98 -30.52
CA LEU A 691 9.06 32.39 -29.27
C LEU A 691 10.52 32.80 -28.99
N ALA A 692 11.30 33.08 -30.03
CA ALA A 692 12.66 33.58 -29.86
C ALA A 692 12.71 35.03 -29.35
N GLU A 693 11.66 35.85 -29.57
CA GLU A 693 11.59 37.24 -29.15
C GLU A 693 11.06 37.43 -27.72
N ILE A 694 10.34 36.41 -27.14
CA ILE A 694 9.81 36.50 -25.75
C ILE A 694 10.78 35.91 -24.71
N THR A 695 11.80 35.17 -25.14
CA THR A 695 12.74 34.54 -24.20
C THR A 695 13.64 35.54 -23.48
N ASP A 696 13.75 36.77 -23.97
CA ASP A 696 14.43 37.84 -23.27
C ASP A 696 13.59 39.15 -23.34
N PRO A 697 12.85 39.50 -22.28
CA PRO A 697 12.44 40.88 -22.14
C PRO A 697 13.73 41.70 -22.02
N PRO A 698 13.89 42.84 -22.73
CA PRO A 698 15.01 43.72 -22.51
C PRO A 698 15.00 44.06 -21.00
N ILE A 699 16.02 43.62 -20.30
CA ILE A 699 16.33 44.20 -19.00
C ILE A 699 16.63 45.67 -19.31
N GLU A 700 15.66 46.55 -19.18
CA GLU A 700 15.91 47.97 -19.04
C GLU A 700 16.84 48.10 -17.85
N LYS A 701 18.12 48.36 -18.19
CA LYS A 701 19.13 48.77 -17.24
C LYS A 701 18.71 50.16 -16.77
N GLU A 702 17.91 50.25 -15.74
CA GLU A 702 17.92 51.45 -14.90
C GLU A 702 19.28 51.50 -14.22
N THR A 703 20.25 52.02 -14.94
CA THR A 703 21.48 52.49 -14.36
C THR A 703 21.19 53.84 -13.71
N GLN A 704 20.86 53.83 -12.45
CA GLN A 704 21.14 54.98 -11.61
C GLN A 704 22.62 54.86 -11.22
N PRO A 705 23.48 55.78 -11.67
CA PRO A 705 24.87 55.85 -11.22
C PRO A 705 24.90 56.22 -9.75
N ASP A 706 25.79 55.58 -8.98
CA ASP A 706 26.13 56.07 -7.65
C ASP A 706 26.86 57.40 -7.81
N ASP A 707 26.86 58.22 -6.77
CA ASP A 707 27.52 59.53 -6.71
C ASP A 707 29.03 59.52 -7.01
N ARG A 708 29.59 58.39 -7.50
CA ARG A 708 31.03 58.24 -7.83
C ARG A 708 31.29 57.66 -9.23
N GLY A 709 30.28 57.48 -10.07
CA GLY A 709 30.46 57.21 -11.50
C GLY A 709 31.12 55.85 -11.86
N ARG A 710 30.90 54.76 -11.07
CA ARG A 710 31.42 53.45 -11.42
C ARG A 710 30.26 52.45 -11.58
N PRO A 711 30.22 51.63 -12.65
CA PRO A 711 29.23 50.59 -12.84
C PRO A 711 29.45 49.42 -11.86
N LEU A 712 28.38 48.91 -11.32
CA LEU A 712 28.38 47.90 -10.23
C LEU A 712 28.61 46.46 -10.67
N PHE A 713 28.74 46.15 -11.94
CA PHE A 713 29.10 44.81 -12.44
C PHE A 713 29.85 44.90 -13.77
N THR A 714 31.16 44.58 -13.78
CA THR A 714 31.90 44.14 -14.96
C THR A 714 32.12 42.64 -14.86
N GLU A 715 31.71 41.92 -15.89
CA GLU A 715 32.11 40.53 -16.09
C GLU A 715 33.60 40.48 -16.46
N GLU A 716 34.44 39.97 -15.58
CA GLU A 716 35.74 39.41 -15.97
C GLU A 716 35.76 37.94 -15.58
N GLY A 717 35.92 37.09 -16.59
CA GLY A 717 36.09 35.65 -16.43
C GLY A 717 37.45 35.36 -15.76
N PRO A 718 37.53 34.31 -14.93
CA PRO A 718 38.83 33.98 -14.32
C PRO A 718 39.70 33.21 -15.31
N THR A 719 40.92 33.70 -15.48
CA THR A 719 42.09 33.03 -16.05
C THR A 719 42.46 31.79 -15.21
N GLU A 720 42.83 30.74 -15.92
CA GLU A 720 43.38 29.50 -15.37
C GLU A 720 44.66 29.74 -14.58
N GLU A 721 44.66 29.42 -13.31
CA GLU A 721 45.87 29.06 -12.54
C GLU A 721 45.79 27.63 -12.03
N LYS A 722 46.73 26.81 -12.51
CA LYS A 722 46.95 25.46 -12.09
C LYS A 722 47.46 25.44 -10.66
N ALA A 723 46.75 24.73 -9.78
CA ALA A 723 47.30 24.27 -8.49
C ALA A 723 47.00 22.79 -8.32
N GLN A 724 48.05 22.08 -7.96
CA GLN A 724 48.17 20.65 -7.79
C GLN A 724 47.39 20.11 -6.61
N GLY A 725 46.75 18.95 -6.79
CA GLY A 725 46.66 17.83 -5.88
C GLY A 725 45.88 18.00 -4.59
N GLY A 726 44.59 17.61 -4.65
CA GLY A 726 43.79 17.31 -3.48
C GLY A 726 42.50 16.65 -3.93
N VAL A 727 42.26 15.43 -3.48
CA VAL A 727 41.07 14.65 -3.78
C VAL A 727 39.82 15.43 -3.39
N VAL A 728 39.06 15.86 -4.38
CA VAL A 728 37.74 16.49 -4.16
C VAL A 728 36.72 15.37 -4.00
N GLN A 729 36.28 15.15 -2.78
CA GLN A 729 35.02 14.44 -2.54
C GLN A 729 33.87 15.34 -3.00
N THR A 730 33.25 15.01 -4.12
CA THR A 730 32.00 15.60 -4.58
C THR A 730 30.86 14.98 -3.81
N GLY A 731 30.42 15.65 -2.73
CA GLY A 731 29.21 15.31 -1.99
C GLY A 731 28.44 16.58 -1.66
N ASP A 732 27.12 16.52 -1.62
CA ASP A 732 26.21 17.59 -1.19
C ASP A 732 26.37 18.00 0.30
N TYR A 733 27.29 17.37 0.97
CA TYR A 733 27.77 17.70 2.31
C TYR A 733 28.56 19.03 2.27
N PRO A 734 28.31 20.00 3.13
CA PRO A 734 27.54 19.95 4.37
C PRO A 734 26.03 20.35 4.24
N TRP A 735 25.57 20.66 3.07
CA TRP A 735 24.22 21.18 2.83
C TRP A 735 23.08 20.24 3.26
N GLU A 736 23.36 18.97 3.48
CA GLU A 736 22.41 17.99 3.97
C GLU A 736 22.48 17.74 5.48
N ASP A 737 23.47 18.32 6.16
CA ASP A 737 23.64 18.17 7.60
C ASP A 737 22.54 18.92 8.39
N VAL A 738 21.92 18.23 9.33
CA VAL A 738 20.78 18.74 10.09
C VAL A 738 21.18 19.90 11.02
N VAL A 739 22.36 19.84 11.62
CA VAL A 739 22.85 20.89 12.54
C VAL A 739 23.18 22.14 11.77
N PHE A 740 23.88 22.02 10.63
CA PHE A 740 24.20 23.16 9.76
C PHE A 740 22.93 23.82 9.21
N ARG A 741 21.95 23.03 8.71
CA ARG A 741 20.67 23.55 8.21
C ARG A 741 19.87 24.26 9.31
N ARG A 742 19.89 23.74 10.52
CA ARG A 742 19.20 24.37 11.66
C ARG A 742 19.83 25.73 12.00
N GLN A 743 21.14 25.81 12.04
CA GLN A 743 21.84 27.05 12.28
C GLN A 743 21.57 28.06 11.16
N LEU A 744 21.63 27.63 9.91
CA LEU A 744 21.36 28.46 8.75
C LEU A 744 19.92 29.01 8.75
N LYS A 745 18.94 28.19 9.14
CA LYS A 745 17.53 28.59 9.24
C LYS A 745 17.27 29.62 10.37
N LEU A 746 18.08 29.60 11.42
CA LEU A 746 17.97 30.59 12.51
C LEU A 746 18.51 31.97 12.10
N LEU A 747 19.45 31.99 11.17
CA LEU A 747 20.16 33.23 10.79
C LEU A 747 19.65 33.89 9.52
N LEU A 748 19.06 33.10 8.61
CA LEU A 748 18.61 33.61 7.32
C LEU A 748 17.08 33.80 7.28
N PRO A 749 16.59 34.88 6.68
CA PRO A 749 15.20 34.97 6.26
C PRO A 749 14.80 33.80 5.36
N GLU A 750 13.56 33.34 5.44
CA GLU A 750 13.09 32.11 4.80
C GLU A 750 13.39 32.07 3.28
N ALA A 751 13.19 33.16 2.58
CA ALA A 751 13.50 33.27 1.15
C ALA A 751 15.01 33.13 0.84
N LEU A 752 15.90 33.62 1.69
CA LEU A 752 17.34 33.49 1.54
C LEU A 752 17.83 32.10 1.94
N TYR A 753 17.20 31.50 2.96
CA TYR A 753 17.45 30.11 3.35
C TYR A 753 17.16 29.15 2.21
N ASP A 754 15.98 29.24 1.60
CA ASP A 754 15.59 28.41 0.47
C ASP A 754 16.48 28.61 -0.75
N LEU A 755 16.86 29.86 -1.03
CA LEU A 755 17.80 30.17 -2.12
C LEU A 755 19.17 29.53 -1.88
N MET A 756 19.65 29.54 -0.64
CA MET A 756 20.95 28.94 -0.30
C MET A 756 20.93 27.43 -0.42
N LEU A 757 19.85 26.77 -0.01
CA LEU A 757 19.67 25.33 -0.16
C LEU A 757 19.59 24.91 -1.64
N LYS A 758 19.02 25.75 -2.53
CA LYS A 758 18.99 25.50 -3.97
C LYS A 758 20.36 25.69 -4.63
N ARG A 759 21.09 26.72 -4.27
CA ARG A 759 22.38 27.04 -4.93
C ARG A 759 23.58 26.30 -4.35
N ARG A 760 23.54 25.88 -3.09
CA ARG A 760 24.56 25.09 -2.39
C ARG A 760 26.02 25.60 -2.61
N SER A 761 26.21 26.92 -2.60
CA SER A 761 27.50 27.57 -2.91
C SER A 761 28.12 28.24 -1.69
N GLU A 762 29.34 27.83 -1.34
CA GLU A 762 30.11 28.45 -0.26
C GLU A 762 30.32 29.99 -0.48
N GLN A 763 30.67 30.38 -1.68
CA GLN A 763 30.91 31.79 -1.98
C GLN A 763 29.65 32.64 -1.76
N ASN A 764 28.50 32.13 -2.20
CA ASN A 764 27.22 32.79 -1.97
C ASN A 764 26.86 32.83 -0.48
N LEU A 765 27.11 31.76 0.27
CA LEU A 765 26.90 31.74 1.70
C LEU A 765 27.75 32.77 2.42
N ARG A 766 29.07 32.82 2.14
CA ARG A 766 29.98 33.84 2.69
C ARG A 766 29.55 35.25 2.37
N HIS A 767 29.13 35.50 1.13
CA HIS A 767 28.69 36.81 0.70
C HIS A 767 27.42 37.27 1.44
N ILE A 768 26.43 36.42 1.53
CA ILE A 768 25.15 36.70 2.21
C ILE A 768 25.39 36.94 3.70
N LEU A 769 26.14 36.05 4.38
CA LEU A 769 26.45 36.23 5.80
C LEU A 769 27.23 37.52 6.06
N LYS A 770 28.22 37.86 5.26
CA LYS A 770 28.95 39.14 5.37
C LYS A 770 28.02 40.34 5.20
N LYS A 771 27.09 40.28 4.26
CA LYS A 771 26.12 41.35 4.06
C LYS A 771 25.19 41.52 5.24
N LEU A 772 24.69 40.43 5.81
CA LEU A 772 23.83 40.45 6.99
C LEU A 772 24.56 40.97 8.26
N VAL A 773 25.86 40.74 8.36
CA VAL A 773 26.70 41.33 9.40
C VAL A 773 26.85 42.84 9.17
N SER A 774 27.12 43.25 7.94
CA SER A 774 27.25 44.69 7.59
C SER A 774 25.95 45.47 7.81
N ASP A 775 24.82 44.82 7.59
CA ASP A 775 23.47 45.40 7.78
C ASP A 775 23.01 45.34 9.24
N GLY A 776 23.83 44.78 10.14
CA GLY A 776 23.53 44.62 11.56
C GLY A 776 22.43 43.61 11.90
N THR A 777 22.07 42.73 10.95
CA THR A 777 21.01 41.72 11.12
C THR A 777 21.51 40.53 11.91
N ILE A 778 22.78 40.12 11.79
CA ILE A 778 23.43 39.06 12.57
C ILE A 778 24.77 39.57 13.14
N GLN A 779 25.28 38.92 14.19
CA GLN A 779 26.55 39.25 14.77
C GLN A 779 27.71 38.55 14.01
N GLN A 780 28.90 39.15 14.09
CA GLN A 780 30.11 38.56 13.50
C GLN A 780 30.39 37.14 14.01
N ALA A 781 30.12 36.89 15.32
CA ALA A 781 30.26 35.60 15.95
C ALA A 781 29.34 34.52 15.34
N ASP A 782 28.11 34.89 14.97
CA ASP A 782 27.15 33.97 14.34
C ASP A 782 27.58 33.56 12.91
N MET A 783 28.19 34.51 12.17
CA MET A 783 28.78 34.23 10.88
C MET A 783 29.95 33.25 11.00
N GLU A 784 30.84 33.49 11.96
CA GLU A 784 32.00 32.63 12.20
C GLU A 784 31.59 31.22 12.64
N ALA A 785 30.62 31.10 13.55
CA ALA A 785 30.07 29.82 14.00
C ALA A 785 29.44 29.04 12.84
N THR A 786 28.68 29.73 11.97
CA THR A 786 28.05 29.10 10.78
C THR A 786 29.07 28.59 9.80
N MET A 787 30.15 29.36 9.56
CA MET A 787 31.25 28.96 8.69
C MET A 787 32.08 27.84 9.27
N GLN A 788 32.28 27.79 10.60
CA GLN A 788 32.92 26.66 11.28
C GLN A 788 32.09 25.37 11.12
N LEU A 789 30.77 25.44 11.24
CA LEU A 789 29.89 24.33 10.98
C LEU A 789 29.90 23.88 9.51
N TYR A 790 30.06 24.81 8.59
CA TYR A 790 30.18 24.48 7.15
C TYR A 790 31.44 23.63 6.86
N PHE A 791 32.57 23.94 7.49
CA PHE A 791 33.86 23.24 7.27
C PHE A 791 34.12 22.09 8.24
N ALA A 792 33.25 21.87 9.24
CA ALA A 792 33.42 20.76 10.21
C ALA A 792 33.24 19.40 9.55
N PRO A 793 34.10 18.42 9.79
CA PRO A 793 33.95 17.06 9.30
C PRO A 793 32.72 16.37 9.90
N GLU A 794 32.23 15.35 9.18
CA GLU A 794 31.08 14.56 9.62
C GLU A 794 31.37 13.89 10.99
N GLY A 795 30.73 14.31 12.02
CA GLY A 795 30.96 13.85 13.41
C GLY A 795 31.51 14.92 14.38
N GLY A 796 32.15 15.98 13.88
CA GLY A 796 32.71 17.07 14.70
C GLY A 796 31.67 18.14 15.14
N ARG A 797 30.51 18.18 14.53
CA ARG A 797 29.50 19.24 14.73
C ARG A 797 28.71 19.11 16.02
N ARG A 798 28.72 17.94 16.66
CA ARG A 798 28.05 17.72 17.96
C ARG A 798 28.77 18.40 19.14
N ALA A 799 29.99 18.88 18.95
CA ALA A 799 30.78 19.53 19.99
C ALA A 799 30.68 21.06 19.98
N VAL A 800 30.01 21.66 19.02
CA VAL A 800 29.94 23.13 18.86
C VAL A 800 28.55 23.68 19.28
N THR A 801 27.63 22.80 19.64
CA THR A 801 26.36 23.13 20.32
C THR A 801 26.47 22.79 21.80
#